data_610d6c5e00c872c0afb6d6f5f747d711
#
_entry.id   610d6c5e00c872c0afb6d6f5f747d711
#
_cell.length_a   1.000
_cell.length_b   1.000
_cell.length_c   1.000
_cell.angle_alpha   90.00
_cell.angle_beta   90.00
_cell.angle_gamma   90.00
#
_symmetry.space_group_name_H-M   'P 1'
#
loop_
_entity.id
_entity.type
_entity.pdbx_description
1 polymer ?
#
loop_
_entity_poly.entity_id
_entity_poly.type
_entity_poly.pdbx_seq_one_letter_code
_entity_poly.pdbx_strand_id
1 'polypeptide(L)'
;MDVSVIMEGYPIKPVSVVTLEGYLSQNYKITDESGDIFIFKYYQNSREFRRIKAENDLMHFLSTQMPIDISRPAHPKMIQYPDGSFSRMLTYLPGDFLKDVNYSAELAFNFGEIIAQLHGSLTNYRDTEIEAYDHKWNLLNCLDSLNDVHYILDPTRRKIVSYFLDQYELFSQEILRTLPKQVLHNDLNDWNVLVADNKIRGIIDFGDICYAPKVCDLAIALAYLLLDKENPIDVTQSLAKGYATMQRLSEKEIKLLYNLIAVRLCISVISSSKARSTTSSSDYVFVTEKQAWDLLDKWLTINPIRFENCLRPTFSYPEIAPNTEVSLLRKKYLSAALSLSYSVPIHMTSSAFQYMYASDGNTYLDAYNNIPHVGHCHPEIAKVASRQLRSLNTNTRYLYDALTEYSEKLLGHFTVDLSKVFYVNSGSEAADLAIRVAQHYTQRKHLLVLKDGYHGNTRMGIDISSYKFDGKSGTGPPSHVTPLPLPKEYRGTQPSGKAYALEAIQIIEELWQDGIQPAAFICEPISGCGGQVPLADGYLQNLCPYLKSKDILYISDEVQVGFGRVGSHFWGYEMFDVQPDMVVLGKPMGNGHPIGGLVTRDDIADAFHNGMEFFSSFGGNPVSMKIASTVLEIIANEGLQNNALITGRYFDNLAKKLAIKYPQIGDVRNRGLFLGLELIDPTSFEPATTYASIIKNKLKNKCILTSTDGPYDNVLKLKPPLCFSNQNVDQFFEAFEVILEKTMI
;
A
#
# COMPACT_ATOMS: atom_id res chain seq x y z
N MET A 1 -21.12 -1.79 -44.57
CA MET A 1 -20.98 -2.84 -45.57
C MET A 1 -22.24 -3.70 -45.49
N ASP A 2 -22.86 -4.04 -46.63
CA ASP A 2 -24.06 -4.90 -46.59
C ASP A 2 -23.63 -6.33 -46.28
N VAL A 3 -24.05 -6.85 -45.14
CA VAL A 3 -23.67 -8.19 -44.67
C VAL A 3 -24.14 -9.29 -45.61
N SER A 4 -25.24 -9.06 -46.37
CA SER A 4 -25.75 -10.03 -47.34
C SER A 4 -24.76 -10.26 -48.50
N VAL A 5 -23.99 -9.24 -48.91
CA VAL A 5 -22.97 -9.33 -49.96
C VAL A 5 -21.73 -10.10 -49.48
N ILE A 6 -21.35 -9.93 -48.21
CA ILE A 6 -20.18 -10.61 -47.65
C ILE A 6 -20.50 -12.06 -47.34
N MET A 7 -21.76 -12.41 -47.26
CA MET A 7 -22.21 -13.82 -47.01
C MET A 7 -22.36 -14.63 -48.29
N GLU A 8 -22.19 -14.01 -49.47
CA GLU A 8 -22.13 -14.80 -50.72
C GLU A 8 -21.00 -15.84 -50.63
N GLY A 9 -21.38 -17.10 -50.64
CA GLY A 9 -20.44 -18.22 -50.49
C GLY A 9 -20.69 -19.11 -49.30
N TYR A 10 -21.54 -18.68 -48.35
CA TYR A 10 -22.06 -19.56 -47.30
C TYR A 10 -23.44 -20.12 -47.68
N PRO A 11 -23.69 -21.42 -47.45
CA PRO A 11 -24.95 -22.06 -47.89
C PRO A 11 -26.13 -21.77 -46.95
N ILE A 12 -26.28 -20.53 -46.49
CA ILE A 12 -27.34 -20.07 -45.60
C ILE A 12 -28.06 -18.84 -46.16
N LYS A 13 -29.34 -18.72 -45.81
CA LYS A 13 -30.16 -17.55 -46.17
C LYS A 13 -30.55 -16.84 -44.87
N PRO A 14 -29.99 -15.65 -44.61
CA PRO A 14 -30.23 -14.91 -43.39
C PRO A 14 -31.65 -14.36 -43.32
N VAL A 15 -32.34 -14.59 -42.20
CA VAL A 15 -33.66 -13.97 -41.92
C VAL A 15 -33.45 -12.83 -40.91
N SER A 16 -32.45 -12.92 -40.03
CA SER A 16 -32.11 -11.90 -39.07
C SER A 16 -30.58 -11.75 -38.95
N VAL A 17 -30.11 -10.51 -38.86
CA VAL A 17 -28.70 -10.15 -38.68
C VAL A 17 -28.61 -9.11 -37.59
N VAL A 18 -27.93 -9.44 -36.48
CA VAL A 18 -27.71 -8.56 -35.35
C VAL A 18 -26.21 -8.34 -35.19
N THR A 19 -25.79 -7.09 -35.19
CA THR A 19 -24.37 -6.71 -34.97
C THR A 19 -23.99 -7.01 -33.54
N LEU A 20 -22.84 -7.68 -33.35
CA LEU A 20 -22.22 -7.90 -32.07
C LEU A 20 -20.95 -7.08 -31.95
N GLU A 21 -20.57 -6.72 -30.75
CA GLU A 21 -19.29 -6.07 -30.51
C GLU A 21 -18.11 -7.00 -30.78
N GLY A 22 -16.98 -6.47 -31.25
CA GLY A 22 -15.77 -7.23 -31.55
C GLY A 22 -14.53 -6.35 -31.62
N TYR A 23 -13.39 -6.89 -31.17
CA TYR A 23 -12.13 -6.15 -31.10
C TYR A 23 -11.29 -6.24 -32.39
N LEU A 24 -11.17 -7.46 -32.96
CA LEU A 24 -10.35 -7.76 -34.15
C LEU A 24 -11.18 -7.98 -35.42
N SER A 25 -12.46 -8.17 -35.26
CA SER A 25 -13.40 -8.52 -36.37
C SER A 25 -14.72 -7.80 -36.20
N GLN A 26 -15.43 -7.61 -37.31
CA GLN A 26 -16.84 -7.26 -37.29
C GLN A 26 -17.64 -8.54 -37.07
N ASN A 27 -18.43 -8.59 -35.99
CA ASN A 27 -19.15 -9.77 -35.55
C ASN A 27 -20.66 -9.60 -35.75
N TYR A 28 -21.31 -10.68 -36.18
CA TYR A 28 -22.76 -10.67 -36.42
C TYR A 28 -23.36 -11.98 -35.91
N LYS A 29 -24.48 -11.89 -35.19
CA LYS A 29 -25.34 -13.02 -34.91
C LYS A 29 -26.36 -13.15 -36.06
N ILE A 30 -26.38 -14.27 -36.70
CA ILE A 30 -27.22 -14.54 -37.88
C ILE A 30 -28.20 -15.69 -37.56
N THR A 31 -29.48 -15.43 -37.89
CA THR A 31 -30.51 -16.52 -37.85
C THR A 31 -30.91 -16.80 -39.29
N ASP A 32 -30.91 -18.06 -39.73
CA ASP A 32 -31.30 -18.49 -41.07
C ASP A 32 -32.77 -18.82 -41.18
N GLU A 33 -33.21 -19.21 -42.41
CA GLU A 33 -34.60 -19.63 -42.69
C GLU A 33 -35.03 -20.91 -41.91
N SER A 34 -34.06 -21.74 -41.46
CA SER A 34 -34.33 -22.94 -40.68
C SER A 34 -34.50 -22.63 -39.20
N GLY A 35 -34.16 -21.42 -38.74
CA GLY A 35 -34.10 -21.01 -37.36
C GLY A 35 -32.76 -21.30 -36.68
N ASP A 36 -31.79 -21.81 -37.44
CA ASP A 36 -30.45 -22.05 -36.93
C ASP A 36 -29.71 -20.73 -36.72
N ILE A 37 -28.89 -20.66 -35.67
CA ILE A 37 -28.15 -19.43 -35.28
C ILE A 37 -26.65 -19.65 -35.46
N PHE A 38 -26.00 -18.66 -36.03
CA PHE A 38 -24.57 -18.67 -36.31
C PHE A 38 -23.92 -17.35 -35.86
N ILE A 39 -22.61 -17.41 -35.60
CA ILE A 39 -21.75 -16.21 -35.39
C ILE A 39 -20.89 -16.03 -36.62
N PHE A 40 -21.12 -14.95 -37.33
CA PHE A 40 -20.33 -14.59 -38.50
C PHE A 40 -19.27 -13.54 -38.06
N LYS A 41 -18.01 -13.82 -38.38
CA LYS A 41 -16.87 -12.92 -38.10
C LYS A 41 -16.20 -12.51 -39.42
N TYR A 42 -16.06 -11.19 -39.65
CA TYR A 42 -15.39 -10.61 -40.80
C TYR A 42 -14.13 -9.88 -40.38
N TYR A 43 -13.03 -10.22 -41.05
CA TYR A 43 -11.69 -9.72 -40.78
C TYR A 43 -11.18 -8.89 -41.97
N GLN A 44 -10.72 -7.66 -41.71
CA GLN A 44 -10.20 -6.78 -42.76
C GLN A 44 -8.73 -7.04 -43.12
N ASN A 45 -7.98 -7.73 -42.26
CA ASN A 45 -6.55 -7.91 -42.39
C ASN A 45 -6.20 -9.37 -42.75
N SER A 46 -5.69 -9.60 -43.95
CA SER A 46 -5.24 -10.92 -44.44
C SER A 46 -4.08 -11.53 -43.63
N ARG A 47 -3.30 -10.71 -42.89
CA ARG A 47 -2.18 -11.21 -42.04
C ARG A 47 -2.65 -12.14 -40.96
N GLU A 48 -3.89 -12.03 -40.48
CA GLU A 48 -4.49 -12.87 -39.44
C GLU A 48 -4.97 -14.24 -39.98
N PHE A 49 -4.99 -14.45 -41.30
CA PHE A 49 -5.64 -15.62 -41.92
C PHE A 49 -5.06 -16.96 -41.43
N ARG A 50 -3.72 -17.08 -41.32
CA ARG A 50 -3.10 -18.34 -40.87
C ARG A 50 -3.41 -18.60 -39.40
N ARG A 51 -3.34 -17.57 -38.56
CA ARG A 51 -3.68 -17.67 -37.14
C ARG A 51 -5.14 -18.07 -36.94
N ILE A 52 -6.08 -17.41 -37.63
CA ILE A 52 -7.51 -17.74 -37.53
C ILE A 52 -7.80 -19.15 -38.09
N LYS A 53 -7.02 -19.63 -39.04
CA LYS A 53 -7.10 -21.02 -39.49
C LYS A 53 -6.65 -22.00 -38.37
N ALA A 54 -5.52 -21.74 -37.74
CA ALA A 54 -5.04 -22.55 -36.60
C ALA A 54 -6.05 -22.53 -35.44
N GLU A 55 -6.68 -21.39 -35.17
CA GLU A 55 -7.78 -21.28 -34.20
C GLU A 55 -8.98 -22.15 -34.58
N ASN A 56 -9.39 -22.17 -35.86
CA ASN A 56 -10.46 -23.02 -36.33
C ASN A 56 -10.13 -24.53 -36.17
N ASP A 57 -8.89 -24.91 -36.48
CA ASP A 57 -8.42 -26.29 -36.37
C ASP A 57 -8.39 -26.72 -34.89
N LEU A 58 -7.98 -25.84 -33.98
CA LEU A 58 -8.03 -26.06 -32.53
C LEU A 58 -9.48 -26.24 -32.01
N MET A 59 -10.38 -25.32 -32.39
CA MET A 59 -11.80 -25.41 -32.00
C MET A 59 -12.45 -26.71 -32.49
N HIS A 60 -12.14 -27.12 -33.71
CA HIS A 60 -12.64 -28.40 -34.23
C HIS A 60 -12.06 -29.57 -33.44
N PHE A 61 -10.77 -29.58 -33.14
CA PHE A 61 -10.15 -30.60 -32.28
C PHE A 61 -10.83 -30.67 -30.92
N LEU A 62 -10.97 -29.52 -30.21
CA LEU A 62 -11.56 -29.46 -28.87
C LEU A 62 -13.03 -29.91 -28.88
N SER A 63 -13.79 -29.62 -29.92
CA SER A 63 -15.20 -30.04 -30.02
C SER A 63 -15.38 -31.57 -30.04
N THR A 64 -14.31 -32.32 -30.33
CA THR A 64 -14.32 -33.80 -30.28
C THR A 64 -13.74 -34.36 -28.97
N GLN A 65 -13.08 -33.56 -28.18
CA GLN A 65 -12.37 -33.98 -26.96
C GLN A 65 -13.10 -33.54 -25.67
N MET A 66 -13.85 -32.44 -25.73
CA MET A 66 -14.48 -31.84 -24.54
C MET A 66 -15.91 -32.39 -24.33
N PRO A 67 -16.32 -32.56 -23.07
CA PRO A 67 -17.69 -32.99 -22.73
C PRO A 67 -18.71 -31.85 -22.77
N ILE A 68 -18.27 -30.65 -23.10
CA ILE A 68 -19.09 -29.43 -23.22
C ILE A 68 -19.04 -28.91 -24.65
N ASP A 69 -19.94 -28.02 -24.99
CA ASP A 69 -19.96 -27.40 -26.29
C ASP A 69 -18.81 -26.43 -26.49
N ILE A 70 -18.10 -26.58 -27.62
CA ILE A 70 -17.06 -25.66 -28.05
C ILE A 70 -17.57 -24.96 -29.30
N SER A 71 -17.54 -23.63 -29.30
CA SER A 71 -17.81 -22.85 -30.53
C SER A 71 -16.83 -23.31 -31.60
N ARG A 72 -17.30 -23.70 -32.76
CA ARG A 72 -16.49 -24.28 -33.83
C ARG A 72 -16.93 -23.77 -35.19
N PRO A 73 -16.08 -23.89 -36.23
CA PRO A 73 -16.51 -23.56 -37.58
C PRO A 73 -17.77 -24.31 -37.99
N ALA A 74 -18.83 -23.55 -38.30
CA ALA A 74 -20.09 -24.10 -38.85
C ALA A 74 -19.96 -24.40 -40.35
N HIS A 75 -18.98 -23.81 -41.01
CA HIS A 75 -18.64 -24.07 -42.39
C HIS A 75 -17.15 -24.43 -42.50
N PRO A 76 -16.74 -25.45 -43.27
CA PRO A 76 -15.38 -25.97 -43.30
C PRO A 76 -14.35 -25.00 -43.93
N LYS A 77 -14.80 -24.03 -44.71
CA LYS A 77 -13.92 -23.05 -45.40
C LYS A 77 -14.12 -21.68 -44.87
N MET A 78 -13.00 -20.98 -44.57
CA MET A 78 -12.95 -19.51 -44.50
C MET A 78 -13.02 -18.94 -45.94
N ILE A 79 -13.80 -17.90 -46.13
CA ILE A 79 -13.93 -17.24 -47.43
C ILE A 79 -13.00 -16.06 -47.51
N GLN A 80 -12.11 -16.04 -48.49
CA GLN A 80 -11.25 -14.91 -48.78
C GLN A 80 -11.86 -14.05 -49.90
N TYR A 81 -11.79 -12.73 -49.77
CA TYR A 81 -12.31 -11.77 -50.71
C TYR A 81 -11.16 -11.13 -51.51
N PRO A 82 -11.48 -10.54 -52.72
CA PRO A 82 -10.46 -9.97 -53.59
C PRO A 82 -9.67 -8.82 -52.98
N ASP A 83 -10.19 -8.12 -51.97
CA ASP A 83 -9.53 -7.05 -51.23
C ASP A 83 -8.56 -7.55 -50.15
N GLY A 84 -8.43 -8.87 -50.01
CA GLY A 84 -7.58 -9.50 -49.00
C GLY A 84 -8.26 -9.68 -47.64
N SER A 85 -9.48 -9.22 -47.45
CA SER A 85 -10.28 -9.52 -46.28
C SER A 85 -10.77 -10.98 -46.33
N PHE A 86 -11.25 -11.46 -45.20
CA PHE A 86 -11.79 -12.82 -45.11
C PHE A 86 -12.85 -12.93 -44.00
N SER A 87 -13.64 -14.01 -44.08
CA SER A 87 -14.68 -14.30 -43.10
C SER A 87 -14.68 -15.76 -42.68
N ARG A 88 -15.29 -16.01 -41.52
CA ARG A 88 -15.63 -17.32 -41.02
C ARG A 88 -17.00 -17.33 -40.36
N MET A 89 -17.58 -18.50 -40.28
CA MET A 89 -18.87 -18.73 -39.62
C MET A 89 -18.67 -19.77 -38.51
N LEU A 90 -19.10 -19.43 -37.31
CA LEU A 90 -19.02 -20.29 -36.12
C LEU A 90 -20.41 -20.72 -35.66
N THR A 91 -20.47 -21.84 -34.96
CA THR A 91 -21.69 -22.29 -34.29
C THR A 91 -22.04 -21.33 -33.15
N TYR A 92 -23.31 -21.00 -33.01
CA TYR A 92 -23.83 -20.32 -31.83
C TYR A 92 -24.06 -21.32 -30.72
N LEU A 93 -23.65 -21.01 -29.51
CA LEU A 93 -23.89 -21.83 -28.33
C LEU A 93 -24.93 -21.14 -27.43
N PRO A 94 -26.02 -21.85 -27.06
CA PRO A 94 -27.00 -21.32 -26.12
C PRO A 94 -26.50 -21.43 -24.68
N GLY A 95 -26.92 -20.53 -23.82
CA GLY A 95 -26.59 -20.47 -22.40
C GLY A 95 -26.47 -19.05 -21.90
N ASP A 96 -26.48 -18.89 -20.59
CA ASP A 96 -26.24 -17.62 -19.91
C ASP A 96 -24.75 -17.43 -19.72
N PHE A 97 -24.27 -16.20 -19.82
CA PHE A 97 -22.85 -15.91 -19.49
C PHE A 97 -22.59 -16.14 -18.00
N LEU A 98 -21.40 -16.63 -17.66
CA LEU A 98 -21.00 -16.87 -16.28
C LEU A 98 -21.17 -15.64 -15.39
N LYS A 99 -20.97 -14.42 -15.94
CA LYS A 99 -21.18 -13.14 -15.24
C LYS A 99 -22.65 -12.91 -14.83
N ASP A 100 -23.60 -13.47 -15.54
CA ASP A 100 -25.04 -13.23 -15.37
C ASP A 100 -25.70 -14.29 -14.46
N VAL A 101 -24.94 -15.30 -14.02
CA VAL A 101 -25.44 -16.37 -13.13
C VAL A 101 -24.98 -16.18 -11.69
N ASN A 102 -25.83 -16.61 -10.76
CA ASN A 102 -25.47 -16.60 -9.35
C ASN A 102 -24.35 -17.62 -9.07
N TYR A 103 -23.35 -17.17 -8.35
CA TYR A 103 -22.27 -18.03 -7.91
C TYR A 103 -22.76 -19.17 -7.01
N SER A 104 -22.23 -20.37 -7.24
CA SER A 104 -22.28 -21.47 -6.28
C SER A 104 -20.91 -22.16 -6.19
N ALA A 105 -20.61 -22.78 -5.05
CA ALA A 105 -19.38 -23.56 -4.89
C ALA A 105 -19.32 -24.75 -5.86
N GLU A 106 -20.49 -25.32 -6.20
CA GLU A 106 -20.64 -26.40 -7.19
C GLU A 106 -20.30 -25.91 -8.60
N LEU A 107 -20.77 -24.72 -8.99
CA LEU A 107 -20.43 -24.10 -10.28
C LEU A 107 -18.93 -23.83 -10.40
N ALA A 108 -18.32 -23.28 -9.35
CA ALA A 108 -16.86 -23.05 -9.34
C ALA A 108 -16.07 -24.37 -9.42
N PHE A 109 -16.50 -25.41 -8.70
CA PHE A 109 -15.91 -26.74 -8.78
C PHE A 109 -16.02 -27.32 -10.20
N ASN A 110 -17.22 -27.28 -10.80
CA ASN A 110 -17.42 -27.74 -12.17
C ASN A 110 -16.60 -26.94 -13.19
N PHE A 111 -16.44 -25.61 -13.00
CA PHE A 111 -15.56 -24.82 -13.86
C PHE A 111 -14.11 -25.30 -13.76
N GLY A 112 -13.63 -25.60 -12.54
CA GLY A 112 -12.31 -26.22 -12.34
C GLY A 112 -12.14 -27.54 -13.08
N GLU A 113 -13.15 -28.43 -13.06
CA GLU A 113 -13.12 -29.67 -13.81
C GLU A 113 -13.02 -29.46 -15.32
N ILE A 114 -13.80 -28.51 -15.85
CA ILE A 114 -13.78 -28.18 -17.28
C ILE A 114 -12.40 -27.60 -17.71
N ILE A 115 -11.80 -26.72 -16.91
CA ILE A 115 -10.45 -26.23 -17.19
C ILE A 115 -9.43 -27.37 -17.14
N ALA A 116 -9.54 -28.30 -16.19
CA ALA A 116 -8.65 -29.46 -16.10
C ALA A 116 -8.76 -30.38 -17.34
N GLN A 117 -9.98 -30.61 -17.85
CA GLN A 117 -10.20 -31.34 -19.07
C GLN A 117 -9.64 -30.63 -20.30
N LEU A 118 -9.86 -29.32 -20.41
CA LEU A 118 -9.30 -28.50 -21.48
C LEU A 118 -7.77 -28.62 -21.51
N HIS A 119 -7.11 -28.43 -20.38
CA HIS A 119 -5.66 -28.57 -20.27
C HIS A 119 -5.17 -29.98 -20.59
N GLY A 120 -5.91 -31.02 -20.15
CA GLY A 120 -5.61 -32.39 -20.48
C GLY A 120 -5.66 -32.68 -21.99
N SER A 121 -6.73 -32.20 -22.66
CA SER A 121 -6.89 -32.29 -24.09
C SER A 121 -5.79 -31.58 -24.88
N LEU A 122 -5.30 -30.45 -24.37
CA LEU A 122 -4.29 -29.62 -25.02
C LEU A 122 -2.83 -30.02 -24.72
N THR A 123 -2.58 -30.95 -23.79
CA THR A 123 -1.21 -31.32 -23.36
C THR A 123 -0.29 -31.68 -24.52
N ASN A 124 -0.79 -32.41 -25.51
CA ASN A 124 -0.04 -32.86 -26.67
C ASN A 124 -0.40 -32.13 -27.97
N TYR A 125 -1.31 -31.16 -27.92
CA TYR A 125 -1.66 -30.38 -29.09
C TYR A 125 -0.50 -29.43 -29.44
N ARG A 126 -0.14 -29.37 -30.73
CA ARG A 126 0.94 -28.51 -31.25
C ARG A 126 0.48 -27.85 -32.54
N ASP A 127 0.74 -26.57 -32.63
CA ASP A 127 0.53 -25.77 -33.83
C ASP A 127 1.58 -24.65 -33.90
N THR A 128 2.30 -24.58 -35.01
CA THR A 128 3.42 -23.65 -35.16
C THR A 128 2.99 -22.19 -35.24
N GLU A 129 1.80 -21.91 -35.77
CA GLU A 129 1.27 -20.53 -35.85
C GLU A 129 0.86 -20.02 -34.45
N ILE A 130 0.28 -20.89 -33.61
CA ILE A 130 -0.09 -20.55 -32.22
C ILE A 130 1.17 -20.44 -31.36
N GLU A 131 2.14 -21.32 -31.51
CA GLU A 131 3.40 -21.29 -30.74
C GLU A 131 4.25 -20.08 -31.04
N ALA A 132 4.20 -19.58 -32.27
CA ALA A 132 4.95 -18.40 -32.72
C ALA A 132 4.22 -17.08 -32.42
N TYR A 133 2.94 -17.12 -32.07
CA TYR A 133 2.14 -15.91 -31.89
C TYR A 133 2.35 -15.30 -30.49
N ASP A 134 2.89 -14.09 -30.48
CA ASP A 134 3.13 -13.33 -29.28
C ASP A 134 1.93 -12.44 -28.95
N HIS A 135 1.00 -12.95 -28.13
CA HIS A 135 -0.22 -12.26 -27.81
C HIS A 135 -0.05 -11.25 -26.66
N LYS A 136 -0.55 -10.01 -26.85
CA LYS A 136 -0.43 -8.92 -25.84
C LYS A 136 -1.09 -9.24 -24.49
N TRP A 137 -2.10 -10.11 -24.46
CA TRP A 137 -2.77 -10.57 -23.24
C TRP A 137 -2.09 -11.78 -22.58
N ASN A 138 -1.01 -12.30 -23.17
CA ASN A 138 -0.22 -13.36 -22.56
C ASN A 138 0.44 -12.86 -21.28
N LEU A 139 0.19 -13.51 -20.16
CA LEU A 139 0.75 -13.12 -18.86
C LEU A 139 2.29 -13.17 -18.82
N LEU A 140 2.93 -13.89 -19.74
CA LEU A 140 4.38 -13.83 -19.91
C LEU A 140 4.90 -12.44 -20.33
N ASN A 141 4.04 -11.64 -20.97
CA ASN A 141 4.35 -10.30 -21.53
C ASN A 141 3.73 -9.16 -20.72
N CYS A 142 3.19 -9.44 -19.55
CA CYS A 142 2.41 -8.47 -18.78
C CYS A 142 3.20 -7.19 -18.43
N LEU A 143 4.54 -7.26 -18.33
CA LEU A 143 5.40 -6.09 -18.06
C LEU A 143 5.42 -5.07 -19.20
N ASP A 144 5.02 -5.44 -20.41
CA ASP A 144 4.85 -4.48 -21.52
C ASP A 144 3.77 -3.43 -21.18
N SER A 145 2.81 -3.81 -20.33
CA SER A 145 1.78 -2.91 -19.82
C SER A 145 2.31 -1.80 -18.91
N LEU A 146 3.55 -1.90 -18.38
CA LEU A 146 4.20 -0.84 -17.61
C LEU A 146 4.29 0.47 -18.39
N ASN A 147 4.44 0.39 -19.71
CA ASN A 147 4.49 1.57 -20.60
C ASN A 147 3.16 2.34 -20.61
N ASP A 148 2.06 1.68 -20.29
CA ASP A 148 0.69 2.21 -20.35
C ASP A 148 0.11 2.58 -18.96
N VAL A 149 0.82 2.32 -17.87
CA VAL A 149 0.36 2.62 -16.50
C VAL A 149 0.06 4.11 -16.30
N HIS A 150 0.71 4.99 -17.06
CA HIS A 150 0.47 6.44 -17.00
C HIS A 150 -0.95 6.86 -17.45
N TYR A 151 -1.69 6.01 -18.18
CA TYR A 151 -3.11 6.25 -18.51
C TYR A 151 -4.03 6.16 -17.29
N ILE A 152 -3.58 5.54 -16.19
CA ILE A 152 -4.30 5.57 -14.90
C ILE A 152 -4.01 6.92 -14.25
N LEU A 153 -4.96 7.85 -14.34
CA LEU A 153 -4.77 9.24 -13.90
C LEU A 153 -4.73 9.35 -12.37
N ASP A 154 -5.52 8.53 -11.66
CA ASP A 154 -5.55 8.50 -10.20
C ASP A 154 -4.25 7.89 -9.65
N PRO A 155 -3.39 8.67 -8.96
CA PRO A 155 -2.13 8.17 -8.42
C PRO A 155 -2.31 7.10 -7.34
N THR A 156 -3.44 7.12 -6.61
CA THR A 156 -3.71 6.12 -5.56
C THR A 156 -4.03 4.75 -6.15
N ARG A 157 -4.67 4.71 -7.31
CA ARG A 157 -4.91 3.49 -8.11
C ARG A 157 -3.66 3.05 -8.86
N ARG A 158 -2.95 4.01 -9.44
CA ARG A 158 -1.72 3.75 -10.20
C ARG A 158 -0.66 3.03 -9.36
N LYS A 159 -0.46 3.43 -8.10
CA LYS A 159 0.50 2.76 -7.20
C LYS A 159 0.15 1.30 -6.93
N ILE A 160 -1.14 0.94 -6.82
CA ILE A 160 -1.58 -0.44 -6.60
C ILE A 160 -1.19 -1.32 -7.79
N VAL A 161 -1.47 -0.85 -9.00
CA VAL A 161 -1.08 -1.53 -10.25
C VAL A 161 0.44 -1.67 -10.34
N SER A 162 1.18 -0.58 -10.09
CA SER A 162 2.65 -0.61 -10.09
C SER A 162 3.20 -1.59 -9.07
N TYR A 163 2.62 -1.64 -7.86
CA TYR A 163 3.01 -2.59 -6.82
C TYR A 163 2.87 -4.05 -7.29
N PHE A 164 1.72 -4.43 -7.86
CA PHE A 164 1.53 -5.81 -8.30
C PHE A 164 2.40 -6.18 -9.51
N LEU A 165 2.67 -5.25 -10.42
CA LEU A 165 3.60 -5.47 -11.52
C LEU A 165 5.04 -5.64 -11.02
N ASP A 166 5.47 -4.85 -10.03
CA ASP A 166 6.76 -5.01 -9.36
C ASP A 166 6.86 -6.37 -8.63
N GLN A 167 5.78 -6.79 -7.92
CA GLN A 167 5.75 -8.11 -7.27
C GLN A 167 5.86 -9.25 -8.27
N TYR A 168 5.21 -9.11 -9.44
CA TYR A 168 5.35 -10.08 -10.52
C TYR A 168 6.77 -10.12 -11.08
N GLU A 169 7.36 -8.98 -11.38
CA GLU A 169 8.73 -8.89 -11.91
C GLU A 169 9.73 -9.56 -10.95
N LEU A 170 9.65 -9.23 -9.66
CA LEU A 170 10.61 -9.68 -8.64
C LEU A 170 10.46 -11.16 -8.26
N PHE A 171 9.23 -11.67 -8.19
CA PHE A 171 8.98 -12.97 -7.55
C PHE A 171 8.32 -14.01 -8.44
N SER A 172 7.83 -13.63 -9.63
CA SER A 172 7.02 -14.52 -10.46
C SER A 172 7.54 -14.73 -11.87
N GLN A 173 8.07 -13.71 -12.52
CA GLN A 173 8.42 -13.73 -13.93
C GLN A 173 9.45 -14.83 -14.28
N GLU A 174 10.53 -14.91 -13.52
CA GLU A 174 11.58 -15.92 -13.77
C GLU A 174 11.03 -17.34 -13.60
N ILE A 175 10.27 -17.57 -12.52
CA ILE A 175 9.66 -18.87 -12.25
C ILE A 175 8.70 -19.24 -13.38
N LEU A 176 7.81 -18.32 -13.78
CA LEU A 176 6.81 -18.57 -14.83
C LEU A 176 7.46 -18.96 -16.16
N ARG A 177 8.56 -18.31 -16.54
CA ARG A 177 9.29 -18.61 -17.77
C ARG A 177 9.93 -20.01 -17.80
N THR A 178 10.18 -20.60 -16.64
CA THR A 178 10.77 -21.96 -16.53
C THR A 178 9.74 -23.09 -16.55
N LEU A 179 8.45 -22.76 -16.45
CA LEU A 179 7.40 -23.77 -16.43
C LEU A 179 7.12 -24.37 -17.81
N PRO A 180 6.68 -25.64 -17.88
CA PRO A 180 6.22 -26.25 -19.13
C PRO A 180 5.08 -25.44 -19.75
N LYS A 181 5.13 -25.26 -21.07
CA LYS A 181 4.14 -24.53 -21.85
C LYS A 181 3.28 -25.51 -22.66
N GLN A 182 2.07 -25.10 -22.92
CA GLN A 182 1.10 -25.75 -23.83
C GLN A 182 0.22 -24.69 -24.50
N VAL A 183 -0.57 -25.09 -25.47
CA VAL A 183 -1.61 -24.21 -26.01
C VAL A 183 -2.67 -23.97 -24.95
N LEU A 184 -3.11 -22.72 -24.82
CA LEU A 184 -4.10 -22.24 -23.85
C LEU A 184 -5.20 -21.46 -24.55
N HIS A 185 -6.37 -21.37 -23.90
CA HIS A 185 -7.43 -20.45 -24.30
C HIS A 185 -7.03 -18.98 -24.07
N ASN A 186 -6.38 -18.72 -22.94
CA ASN A 186 -5.82 -17.42 -22.53
C ASN A 186 -6.86 -16.30 -22.28
N ASP A 187 -8.16 -16.58 -22.38
CA ASP A 187 -9.23 -15.64 -22.06
C ASP A 187 -10.48 -16.31 -21.50
N LEU A 188 -10.30 -17.22 -20.51
CA LEU A 188 -11.38 -17.89 -19.79
C LEU A 188 -12.08 -16.93 -18.81
N ASN A 189 -12.55 -15.80 -19.33
CA ASN A 189 -13.28 -14.80 -18.55
C ASN A 189 -14.78 -15.14 -18.46
N ASP A 190 -15.50 -14.37 -17.67
CA ASP A 190 -16.92 -14.57 -17.37
C ASP A 190 -17.89 -14.24 -18.53
N TRP A 191 -17.38 -13.68 -19.64
CA TRP A 191 -18.10 -13.47 -20.89
C TRP A 191 -17.89 -14.61 -21.92
N ASN A 192 -16.84 -15.42 -21.75
CA ASN A 192 -16.46 -16.47 -22.67
C ASN A 192 -16.87 -17.88 -22.20
N VAL A 193 -17.50 -17.95 -21.02
CA VAL A 193 -17.96 -19.19 -20.40
C VAL A 193 -19.48 -19.17 -20.28
N LEU A 194 -20.15 -20.17 -20.86
CA LEU A 194 -21.59 -20.31 -20.87
C LEU A 194 -22.07 -21.35 -19.85
N VAL A 195 -23.15 -21.01 -19.16
CA VAL A 195 -23.75 -21.79 -18.07
C VAL A 195 -25.19 -22.18 -18.44
N ALA A 196 -25.58 -23.41 -18.13
CA ALA A 196 -26.97 -23.82 -18.09
C ALA A 196 -27.13 -24.88 -16.98
N ASP A 197 -28.28 -24.90 -16.29
CA ASP A 197 -28.57 -25.82 -15.19
C ASP A 197 -27.48 -25.84 -14.10
N ASN A 198 -26.92 -24.67 -13.75
CA ASN A 198 -25.84 -24.49 -12.78
C ASN A 198 -24.55 -25.27 -13.12
N LYS A 199 -24.29 -25.53 -14.41
CA LYS A 199 -23.08 -26.20 -14.92
C LYS A 199 -22.50 -25.44 -16.11
N ILE A 200 -21.20 -25.54 -16.29
CA ILE A 200 -20.54 -25.05 -17.50
C ILE A 200 -21.01 -25.89 -18.69
N ARG A 201 -21.56 -25.24 -19.70
CA ARG A 201 -22.09 -25.86 -20.90
C ARG A 201 -21.31 -25.58 -22.15
N GLY A 202 -20.59 -24.45 -22.18
CA GLY A 202 -19.82 -24.12 -23.37
C GLY A 202 -18.71 -23.11 -23.10
N ILE A 203 -17.73 -23.15 -23.98
CA ILE A 203 -16.62 -22.14 -24.05
C ILE A 203 -16.64 -21.55 -25.45
N ILE A 204 -16.52 -20.22 -25.50
CA ILE A 204 -16.51 -19.44 -26.74
C ILE A 204 -15.27 -18.52 -26.79
N ASP A 205 -15.05 -17.90 -27.93
CA ASP A 205 -14.05 -16.89 -28.23
C ASP A 205 -12.58 -17.30 -27.99
N PHE A 206 -12.10 -18.15 -28.89
CA PHE A 206 -10.70 -18.62 -28.93
C PHE A 206 -9.75 -17.61 -29.60
N GLY A 207 -10.11 -16.32 -29.66
CA GLY A 207 -9.32 -15.28 -30.34
C GLY A 207 -7.97 -14.96 -29.67
N ASP A 208 -7.83 -15.28 -28.40
CA ASP A 208 -6.66 -14.94 -27.58
C ASP A 208 -5.75 -16.15 -27.28
N ILE A 209 -5.95 -17.28 -28.00
CA ILE A 209 -5.11 -18.49 -27.82
C ILE A 209 -3.62 -18.17 -27.90
N CYS A 210 -2.85 -18.78 -27.00
CA CYS A 210 -1.40 -18.59 -26.94
C CYS A 210 -0.68 -19.84 -26.45
N TYR A 211 0.66 -19.82 -26.49
CA TYR A 211 1.53 -20.89 -25.96
C TYR A 211 2.19 -20.45 -24.67
N ALA A 212 1.66 -20.88 -23.53
CA ALA A 212 2.09 -20.45 -22.20
C ALA A 212 1.92 -21.55 -21.14
N PRO A 213 2.42 -21.37 -19.89
CA PRO A 213 2.17 -22.27 -18.79
C PRO A 213 0.68 -22.34 -18.41
N LYS A 214 0.19 -23.54 -18.17
CA LYS A 214 -1.26 -23.79 -17.86
C LYS A 214 -1.80 -22.99 -16.67
N VAL A 215 -0.95 -22.61 -15.73
CA VAL A 215 -1.33 -21.77 -14.58
C VAL A 215 -1.86 -20.39 -15.00
N CYS A 216 -1.50 -19.91 -16.20
CA CYS A 216 -1.99 -18.64 -16.74
C CYS A 216 -3.51 -18.68 -17.00
N ASP A 217 -4.04 -19.75 -17.60
CA ASP A 217 -5.50 -19.92 -17.80
C ASP A 217 -6.26 -19.97 -16.46
N LEU A 218 -5.71 -20.68 -15.46
CA LEU A 218 -6.30 -20.70 -14.14
C LEU A 218 -6.33 -19.31 -13.49
N ALA A 219 -5.24 -18.55 -13.62
CA ALA A 219 -5.16 -17.21 -13.08
C ALA A 219 -6.18 -16.27 -13.74
N ILE A 220 -6.35 -16.39 -15.06
CA ILE A 220 -7.35 -15.62 -15.82
C ILE A 220 -8.77 -15.99 -15.39
N ALA A 221 -9.09 -17.28 -15.35
CA ALA A 221 -10.40 -17.77 -14.92
C ALA A 221 -10.74 -17.28 -13.50
N LEU A 222 -9.78 -17.37 -12.57
CA LEU A 222 -9.94 -16.88 -11.20
C LEU A 222 -10.09 -15.36 -11.16
N ALA A 223 -9.30 -14.59 -11.92
CA ALA A 223 -9.40 -13.13 -11.90
C ALA A 223 -10.82 -12.63 -12.17
N TYR A 224 -11.54 -13.27 -13.07
CA TYR A 224 -12.93 -12.89 -13.41
C TYR A 224 -13.98 -13.60 -12.53
N LEU A 225 -13.76 -14.85 -12.16
CA LEU A 225 -14.67 -15.56 -11.25
C LEU A 225 -14.74 -14.92 -9.86
N LEU A 226 -13.66 -14.26 -9.41
CA LEU A 226 -13.55 -13.62 -8.10
C LEU A 226 -14.16 -12.21 -8.04
N LEU A 227 -14.56 -11.62 -9.18
CA LEU A 227 -15.22 -10.32 -9.19
C LEU A 227 -16.49 -10.35 -8.32
N ASP A 228 -16.69 -9.31 -7.52
CA ASP A 228 -17.84 -9.16 -6.61
C ASP A 228 -18.01 -10.28 -5.57
N LYS A 229 -17.01 -11.13 -5.34
CA LYS A 229 -17.11 -12.20 -4.32
C LYS A 229 -16.69 -11.68 -2.94
N GLU A 230 -17.53 -12.00 -1.95
CA GLU A 230 -17.25 -11.64 -0.56
C GLU A 230 -16.00 -12.36 -0.03
N ASN A 231 -15.89 -13.66 -0.29
CA ASN A 231 -14.75 -14.49 0.11
C ASN A 231 -14.01 -15.10 -1.09
N PRO A 232 -13.00 -14.42 -1.65
CA PRO A 232 -12.21 -14.93 -2.77
C PRO A 232 -11.51 -16.27 -2.50
N ILE A 233 -11.11 -16.54 -1.26
CA ILE A 233 -10.39 -17.77 -0.89
C ILE A 233 -11.28 -18.99 -1.07
N ASP A 234 -12.52 -18.97 -0.60
CA ASP A 234 -13.45 -20.11 -0.70
C ASP A 234 -13.78 -20.43 -2.15
N VAL A 235 -13.96 -19.39 -2.98
CA VAL A 235 -14.19 -19.54 -4.42
C VAL A 235 -12.99 -20.19 -5.09
N THR A 236 -11.78 -19.71 -4.78
CA THR A 236 -10.53 -20.27 -5.31
C THR A 236 -10.36 -21.73 -4.91
N GLN A 237 -10.65 -22.10 -3.66
CA GLN A 237 -10.58 -23.47 -3.20
C GLN A 237 -11.57 -24.38 -3.93
N SER A 238 -12.79 -23.91 -4.18
CA SER A 238 -13.81 -24.69 -4.88
C SER A 238 -13.37 -25.00 -6.31
N LEU A 239 -12.89 -23.99 -7.06
CA LEU A 239 -12.35 -24.20 -8.41
C LEU A 239 -11.13 -25.10 -8.38
N ALA A 240 -10.19 -24.90 -7.45
CA ALA A 240 -8.98 -25.71 -7.35
C ALA A 240 -9.29 -27.20 -7.06
N LYS A 241 -10.28 -27.49 -6.22
CA LYS A 241 -10.75 -28.87 -5.97
C LYS A 241 -11.27 -29.53 -7.24
N GLY A 242 -12.07 -28.81 -8.03
CA GLY A 242 -12.53 -29.32 -9.33
C GLY A 242 -11.36 -29.57 -10.29
N TYR A 243 -10.43 -28.64 -10.37
CA TYR A 243 -9.23 -28.77 -11.20
C TYR A 243 -8.36 -29.98 -10.79
N ALA A 244 -8.22 -30.21 -9.48
CA ALA A 244 -7.43 -31.30 -8.92
C ALA A 244 -7.99 -32.70 -9.20
N THR A 245 -9.23 -32.83 -9.69
CA THR A 245 -9.80 -34.13 -10.08
C THR A 245 -9.08 -34.81 -11.26
N MET A 246 -8.48 -34.00 -12.15
CA MET A 246 -7.82 -34.48 -13.37
C MET A 246 -6.41 -33.91 -13.59
N GLN A 247 -6.07 -32.78 -12.99
CA GLN A 247 -4.80 -32.09 -13.19
C GLN A 247 -4.16 -31.77 -11.85
N ARG A 248 -2.82 -31.71 -11.82
CA ARG A 248 -2.07 -31.30 -10.64
C ARG A 248 -1.26 -30.03 -10.94
N LEU A 249 -1.28 -29.10 -9.99
CA LEU A 249 -0.36 -27.98 -9.97
C LEU A 249 0.90 -28.34 -9.16
N SER A 250 2.07 -27.94 -9.65
CA SER A 250 3.31 -27.96 -8.89
C SER A 250 3.30 -26.87 -7.82
N GLU A 251 4.15 -26.97 -6.81
CA GLU A 251 4.34 -25.92 -5.79
C GLU A 251 4.70 -24.57 -6.42
N LYS A 252 5.49 -24.59 -7.50
CA LYS A 252 5.83 -23.37 -8.24
C LYS A 252 4.60 -22.71 -8.87
N GLU A 253 3.71 -23.49 -9.48
CA GLU A 253 2.48 -22.97 -10.08
C GLU A 253 1.53 -22.40 -9.02
N ILE A 254 1.37 -23.09 -7.87
CA ILE A 254 0.55 -22.62 -6.76
C ILE A 254 1.07 -21.28 -6.24
N LYS A 255 2.38 -21.16 -6.02
CA LYS A 255 3.02 -19.92 -5.55
C LYS A 255 2.80 -18.73 -6.47
N LEU A 256 2.69 -18.97 -7.79
CA LEU A 256 2.52 -17.91 -8.78
C LEU A 256 1.10 -17.34 -8.84
N LEU A 257 0.07 -18.14 -8.50
CA LEU A 257 -1.34 -17.78 -8.73
C LEU A 257 -1.73 -16.44 -8.10
N TYR A 258 -1.27 -16.13 -6.89
CA TYR A 258 -1.58 -14.87 -6.23
C TYR A 258 -1.20 -13.65 -7.11
N ASN A 259 0.04 -13.63 -7.59
CA ASN A 259 0.52 -12.53 -8.42
C ASN A 259 -0.07 -12.54 -9.82
N LEU A 260 -0.28 -13.72 -10.43
CA LEU A 260 -0.85 -13.82 -11.78
C LEU A 260 -2.31 -13.33 -11.84
N ILE A 261 -3.11 -13.62 -10.81
CA ILE A 261 -4.48 -13.11 -10.69
C ILE A 261 -4.45 -11.58 -10.63
N ALA A 262 -3.63 -11.02 -9.74
CA ALA A 262 -3.50 -9.57 -9.58
C ALA A 262 -3.04 -8.90 -10.89
N VAL A 263 -2.04 -9.48 -11.57
CA VAL A 263 -1.51 -8.95 -12.82
C VAL A 263 -2.54 -8.99 -13.96
N ARG A 264 -3.37 -10.04 -14.05
CA ARG A 264 -4.45 -10.07 -15.03
C ARG A 264 -5.44 -8.91 -14.83
N LEU A 265 -5.81 -8.65 -13.57
CA LEU A 265 -6.65 -7.49 -13.24
C LEU A 265 -5.94 -6.16 -13.58
N CYS A 266 -4.63 -6.05 -13.30
CA CYS A 266 -3.84 -4.87 -13.66
C CYS A 266 -3.87 -4.60 -15.17
N ILE A 267 -3.64 -5.62 -16.00
CA ILE A 267 -3.71 -5.49 -17.47
C ILE A 267 -5.12 -5.01 -17.90
N SER A 268 -6.16 -5.56 -17.29
CA SER A 268 -7.55 -5.18 -17.59
C SER A 268 -7.80 -3.69 -17.30
N VAL A 269 -7.45 -3.19 -16.11
CA VAL A 269 -7.66 -1.78 -15.73
C VAL A 269 -6.75 -0.80 -16.48
N ILE A 270 -5.53 -1.21 -16.83
CA ILE A 270 -4.64 -0.41 -17.70
C ILE A 270 -5.27 -0.27 -19.09
N SER A 271 -5.74 -1.39 -19.67
CA SER A 271 -6.34 -1.40 -21.00
C SER A 271 -7.62 -0.55 -21.05
N SER A 272 -8.48 -0.63 -20.04
CA SER A 272 -9.67 0.22 -19.92
C SER A 272 -9.31 1.70 -19.80
N SER A 273 -8.31 2.05 -18.98
CA SER A 273 -7.84 3.42 -18.81
C SER A 273 -7.27 4.01 -20.12
N LYS A 274 -6.49 3.19 -20.85
CA LYS A 274 -5.95 3.56 -22.16
C LYS A 274 -7.05 3.76 -23.20
N ALA A 275 -8.02 2.85 -23.29
CA ALA A 275 -9.15 2.95 -24.21
C ALA A 275 -9.96 4.23 -23.94
N ARG A 276 -10.21 4.59 -22.69
CA ARG A 276 -10.91 5.82 -22.30
C ARG A 276 -10.20 7.10 -22.76
N SER A 277 -8.87 7.07 -22.79
CA SER A 277 -8.07 8.24 -23.20
C SER A 277 -7.88 8.38 -24.70
N THR A 278 -8.03 7.28 -25.46
CA THR A 278 -7.67 7.23 -26.89
C THR A 278 -8.87 7.12 -27.84
N THR A 279 -10.02 6.66 -27.35
CA THR A 279 -11.22 6.44 -28.19
C THR A 279 -12.48 6.94 -27.49
N SER A 280 -13.42 7.53 -28.25
CA SER A 280 -14.82 7.70 -27.83
C SER A 280 -15.55 6.35 -27.92
N SER A 281 -15.11 5.36 -27.17
CA SER A 281 -15.46 3.96 -27.37
C SER A 281 -16.65 3.49 -26.50
N SER A 282 -17.26 2.41 -26.97
CA SER A 282 -18.39 1.68 -26.43
C SER A 282 -18.28 1.35 -24.93
N ASP A 283 -19.41 1.34 -24.25
CA ASP A 283 -19.58 1.00 -22.83
C ASP A 283 -19.04 -0.40 -22.44
N TYR A 284 -18.81 -1.27 -23.42
CA TYR A 284 -18.35 -2.66 -23.22
C TYR A 284 -17.00 -2.79 -22.49
N VAL A 285 -16.04 -1.92 -22.76
CA VAL A 285 -14.69 -1.96 -22.14
C VAL A 285 -14.74 -1.60 -20.65
N PHE A 286 -15.82 -0.98 -20.18
CA PHE A 286 -15.92 -0.42 -18.84
C PHE A 286 -16.76 -1.22 -17.85
N VAL A 287 -17.46 -2.27 -18.30
CA VAL A 287 -18.44 -3.00 -17.49
C VAL A 287 -17.81 -3.66 -16.25
N THR A 288 -16.59 -4.18 -16.37
CA THR A 288 -15.90 -4.90 -15.27
C THR A 288 -14.82 -4.08 -14.58
N GLU A 289 -14.58 -2.83 -14.99
CA GLU A 289 -13.47 -2.02 -14.46
C GLU A 289 -13.62 -1.73 -12.96
N LYS A 290 -14.85 -1.37 -12.53
CA LYS A 290 -15.09 -1.08 -11.11
C LYS A 290 -14.85 -2.31 -10.25
N GLN A 291 -15.38 -3.46 -10.66
CA GLN A 291 -15.20 -4.74 -9.94
C GLN A 291 -13.73 -5.16 -9.88
N ALA A 292 -12.97 -4.92 -10.96
CA ALA A 292 -11.54 -5.19 -10.99
C ALA A 292 -10.76 -4.32 -9.98
N TRP A 293 -11.11 -3.03 -9.86
CA TRP A 293 -10.54 -2.15 -8.84
C TRP A 293 -10.90 -2.58 -7.42
N ASP A 294 -12.17 -2.89 -7.18
CA ASP A 294 -12.66 -3.35 -5.87
C ASP A 294 -11.96 -4.67 -5.47
N LEU A 295 -11.70 -5.56 -6.44
CA LEU A 295 -10.96 -6.79 -6.19
C LEU A 295 -9.46 -6.55 -5.95
N LEU A 296 -8.81 -5.62 -6.67
CA LEU A 296 -7.41 -5.27 -6.43
C LEU A 296 -7.20 -4.68 -5.02
N ASP A 297 -8.11 -3.80 -4.56
CA ASP A 297 -8.10 -3.28 -3.20
C ASP A 297 -8.27 -4.40 -2.17
N LYS A 298 -9.22 -5.30 -2.40
CA LYS A 298 -9.44 -6.48 -1.56
C LYS A 298 -8.24 -7.43 -1.57
N TRP A 299 -7.56 -7.57 -2.72
CA TRP A 299 -6.39 -8.45 -2.88
C TRP A 299 -5.24 -8.05 -1.98
N LEU A 300 -5.03 -6.74 -1.73
CA LEU A 300 -4.07 -6.23 -0.75
C LEU A 300 -4.36 -6.69 0.69
N THR A 301 -5.60 -7.04 1.02
CA THR A 301 -5.95 -7.56 2.35
C THR A 301 -5.68 -9.05 2.53
N ILE A 302 -5.35 -9.77 1.45
CA ILE A 302 -5.09 -11.21 1.45
C ILE A 302 -3.58 -11.44 1.54
N ASN A 303 -3.14 -12.11 2.61
CA ASN A 303 -1.74 -12.52 2.74
C ASN A 303 -1.40 -13.56 1.65
N PRO A 304 -0.33 -13.36 0.86
CA PRO A 304 0.10 -14.31 -0.18
C PRO A 304 0.33 -15.73 0.35
N ILE A 305 0.88 -15.88 1.56
CA ILE A 305 1.09 -17.19 2.20
C ILE A 305 -0.25 -17.85 2.54
N ARG A 306 -1.22 -17.09 3.05
CA ARG A 306 -2.57 -17.60 3.31
C ARG A 306 -3.23 -18.08 2.02
N PHE A 307 -3.10 -17.31 0.96
CA PHE A 307 -3.63 -17.69 -0.36
C PHE A 307 -2.95 -18.96 -0.88
N GLU A 308 -1.63 -19.07 -0.78
CA GLU A 308 -0.90 -20.29 -1.15
C GLU A 308 -1.33 -21.48 -0.28
N ASN A 309 -1.40 -21.32 1.03
CA ASN A 309 -1.80 -22.38 1.96
C ASN A 309 -3.24 -22.86 1.75
N CYS A 310 -4.15 -22.04 1.24
CA CYS A 310 -5.51 -22.51 0.92
C CYS A 310 -5.54 -23.52 -0.25
N LEU A 311 -4.53 -23.52 -1.11
CA LEU A 311 -4.43 -24.38 -2.28
C LEU A 311 -3.56 -25.61 -2.05
N ARG A 312 -2.49 -25.52 -1.26
CA ARG A 312 -1.50 -26.57 -1.07
C ARG A 312 -2.08 -27.93 -0.69
N PRO A 313 -3.02 -28.05 0.29
CA PRO A 313 -3.62 -29.33 0.64
C PRO A 313 -4.41 -29.98 -0.50
N THR A 314 -5.08 -29.19 -1.33
CA THR A 314 -5.83 -29.67 -2.51
C THR A 314 -4.94 -30.44 -3.49
N PHE A 315 -3.66 -30.03 -3.60
CA PHE A 315 -2.68 -30.68 -4.48
C PHE A 315 -1.69 -31.59 -3.72
N SER A 316 -2.03 -31.98 -2.48
CA SER A 316 -1.23 -32.89 -1.63
C SER A 316 0.15 -32.33 -1.25
N TYR A 317 0.25 -31.03 -1.02
CA TYR A 317 1.42 -30.39 -0.43
C TYR A 317 1.13 -29.96 1.02
N PRO A 318 2.11 -30.03 1.92
CA PRO A 318 1.95 -29.49 3.27
C PRO A 318 1.80 -27.97 3.22
N GLU A 319 1.06 -27.40 4.17
CA GLU A 319 1.01 -25.97 4.36
C GLU A 319 2.40 -25.41 4.72
N ILE A 320 2.67 -24.17 4.33
CA ILE A 320 3.86 -23.42 4.73
C ILE A 320 3.72 -23.11 6.21
N ALA A 321 4.53 -23.75 7.03
CA ALA A 321 4.55 -23.50 8.46
C ALA A 321 5.29 -22.18 8.80
N PRO A 322 4.85 -21.44 9.83
CA PRO A 322 5.58 -20.29 10.32
C PRO A 322 6.99 -20.66 10.75
N ASN A 323 7.97 -19.84 10.35
CA ASN A 323 9.36 -20.06 10.78
C ASN A 323 9.55 -19.63 12.26
N THR A 324 9.54 -20.58 13.18
CA THR A 324 9.73 -20.36 14.62
C THR A 324 11.20 -20.14 15.00
N GLU A 325 12.14 -20.53 14.14
CA GLU A 325 13.58 -20.43 14.38
C GLU A 325 14.06 -18.96 14.49
N VAL A 326 13.42 -18.04 13.78
CA VAL A 326 13.74 -16.60 13.80
C VAL A 326 13.74 -16.04 15.22
N SER A 327 12.80 -16.44 16.08
CA SER A 327 12.74 -16.00 17.48
C SER A 327 13.92 -16.51 18.32
N LEU A 328 14.37 -17.73 18.05
CA LEU A 328 15.55 -18.33 18.71
C LEU A 328 16.85 -17.64 18.25
N LEU A 329 16.99 -17.42 16.95
CA LEU A 329 18.15 -16.74 16.38
C LEU A 329 18.23 -15.28 16.86
N ARG A 330 17.08 -14.59 16.97
CA ARG A 330 17.01 -13.25 17.53
C ARG A 330 17.54 -13.22 18.98
N LYS A 331 17.11 -14.15 19.83
CA LYS A 331 17.59 -14.25 21.23
C LYS A 331 19.09 -14.58 21.30
N LYS A 332 19.58 -15.35 20.33
CA LYS A 332 20.99 -15.76 20.28
C LYS A 332 21.92 -14.61 19.88
N TYR A 333 21.51 -13.78 18.89
CA TYR A 333 22.40 -12.82 18.27
C TYR A 333 22.14 -11.37 18.65
N LEU A 334 20.96 -11.02 19.15
CA LEU A 334 20.58 -9.64 19.46
C LEU A 334 20.43 -9.43 20.96
N SER A 335 20.77 -8.22 21.41
CA SER A 335 20.61 -7.82 22.80
C SER A 335 19.13 -7.83 23.24
N ALA A 336 18.86 -8.27 24.46
CA ALA A 336 17.55 -8.19 25.08
C ALA A 336 17.05 -6.75 25.28
N ALA A 337 17.93 -5.75 25.18
CA ALA A 337 17.57 -4.34 25.18
C ALA A 337 16.72 -3.93 23.96
N LEU A 338 16.79 -4.69 22.87
CA LEU A 338 15.91 -4.53 21.71
C LEU A 338 14.56 -5.21 21.97
N SER A 339 13.65 -4.48 22.61
CA SER A 339 12.32 -4.98 22.99
C SER A 339 11.44 -5.33 21.77
N LEU A 340 10.44 -6.19 22.01
CA LEU A 340 9.39 -6.54 21.07
C LEU A 340 8.07 -5.91 21.55
N SER A 341 7.21 -5.52 20.60
CA SER A 341 5.99 -4.76 20.91
C SER A 341 4.87 -5.59 21.54
N TYR A 342 4.86 -6.90 21.31
CA TYR A 342 3.77 -7.80 21.69
C TYR A 342 4.25 -8.97 22.53
N SER A 343 3.39 -9.47 23.42
CA SER A 343 3.66 -10.65 24.28
C SER A 343 3.98 -11.90 23.44
N VAL A 344 3.27 -12.07 22.31
CA VAL A 344 3.60 -13.08 21.30
C VAL A 344 4.16 -12.34 20.09
N PRO A 345 5.44 -12.50 19.76
CA PRO A 345 6.09 -11.86 18.64
C PRO A 345 5.45 -12.23 17.30
N ILE A 346 5.50 -11.31 16.36
CA ILE A 346 5.02 -11.50 14.98
C ILE A 346 6.23 -11.60 14.06
N HIS A 347 6.26 -12.61 13.21
CA HIS A 347 7.26 -12.73 12.15
C HIS A 347 6.69 -12.15 10.85
N MET A 348 7.04 -10.90 10.54
CA MET A 348 6.66 -10.22 9.31
C MET A 348 7.54 -10.68 8.15
N THR A 349 6.95 -10.91 6.98
CA THR A 349 7.63 -11.39 5.77
C THR A 349 7.60 -10.40 4.62
N SER A 350 6.52 -9.63 4.51
CA SER A 350 6.33 -8.63 3.45
C SER A 350 5.28 -7.60 3.86
N SER A 351 5.02 -6.61 3.01
CA SER A 351 4.05 -5.56 3.29
C SER A 351 3.60 -4.85 2.01
N ALA A 352 2.45 -4.16 2.09
CA ALA A 352 1.93 -3.30 1.04
C ALA A 352 1.15 -2.13 1.67
N PHE A 353 1.58 -0.90 1.45
CA PHE A 353 0.95 0.35 1.90
C PHE A 353 0.63 0.37 3.40
N GLN A 354 -0.63 0.18 3.81
CA GLN A 354 -1.05 0.11 5.21
C GLN A 354 -1.12 -1.31 5.76
N TYR A 355 -0.74 -2.32 5.01
CA TYR A 355 -0.81 -3.72 5.41
C TYR A 355 0.57 -4.34 5.57
N MET A 356 0.72 -5.22 6.57
CA MET A 356 1.89 -6.05 6.81
C MET A 356 1.49 -7.53 6.83
N TYR A 357 2.26 -8.36 6.15
CA TYR A 357 1.98 -9.80 6.00
C TYR A 357 2.92 -10.62 6.86
N ALA A 358 2.35 -11.48 7.70
CA ALA A 358 3.12 -12.35 8.59
C ALA A 358 3.26 -13.77 8.03
N SER A 359 4.27 -14.48 8.50
CA SER A 359 4.58 -15.85 8.09
C SER A 359 3.52 -16.89 8.47
N ASP A 360 2.62 -16.53 9.39
CA ASP A 360 1.48 -17.35 9.81
C ASP A 360 0.24 -17.19 8.91
N GLY A 361 0.35 -16.41 7.85
CA GLY A 361 -0.73 -16.15 6.90
C GLY A 361 -1.68 -15.03 7.31
N ASN A 362 -1.44 -14.34 8.45
CA ASN A 362 -2.23 -13.19 8.84
C ASN A 362 -1.81 -11.92 8.09
N THR A 363 -2.80 -11.09 7.73
CA THR A 363 -2.60 -9.71 7.25
C THR A 363 -2.88 -8.76 8.40
N TYR A 364 -1.91 -7.95 8.76
CA TYR A 364 -2.06 -6.95 9.81
C TYR A 364 -2.29 -5.55 9.21
N LEU A 365 -3.33 -4.87 9.68
CA LEU A 365 -3.51 -3.43 9.45
C LEU A 365 -2.55 -2.66 10.36
N ASP A 366 -1.66 -1.88 9.77
CA ASP A 366 -0.68 -1.07 10.50
C ASP A 366 -1.27 0.27 10.92
N ALA A 367 -1.77 0.34 12.15
CA ALA A 367 -2.41 1.54 12.68
C ALA A 367 -1.47 2.41 13.53
N TYR A 368 -0.15 2.11 13.63
CA TYR A 368 0.72 2.91 14.50
C TYR A 368 2.12 3.21 13.98
N ASN A 369 2.56 2.58 12.91
CA ASN A 369 3.94 2.72 12.45
C ASN A 369 4.11 3.98 11.58
N ASN A 370 4.61 5.04 12.17
CA ASN A 370 4.82 6.33 11.49
C ASN A 370 6.14 6.42 10.68
N ILE A 371 6.87 5.32 10.54
CA ILE A 371 8.12 5.28 9.76
C ILE A 371 7.82 5.16 8.26
N PRO A 372 7.00 4.19 7.78
CA PRO A 372 6.58 4.14 6.37
C PRO A 372 5.49 5.17 6.10
N HIS A 373 5.87 6.43 6.11
CA HIS A 373 4.98 7.59 6.12
C HIS A 373 3.96 7.61 4.98
N VAL A 374 4.41 7.32 3.75
CA VAL A 374 3.55 7.25 2.56
C VAL A 374 3.05 5.82 2.26
N GLY A 375 3.36 4.87 3.13
CA GLY A 375 3.00 3.45 3.02
C GLY A 375 4.20 2.54 2.79
N HIS A 376 4.04 1.29 3.23
CA HIS A 376 5.06 0.24 3.05
C HIS A 376 5.25 -0.10 1.57
N CYS A 377 6.47 -0.38 1.17
CA CYS A 377 6.83 -0.89 -0.17
C CYS A 377 6.25 -0.05 -1.32
N HIS A 378 6.27 1.28 -1.18
CA HIS A 378 5.77 2.17 -2.23
C HIS A 378 6.62 2.01 -3.51
N PRO A 379 6.03 1.67 -4.68
CA PRO A 379 6.78 1.32 -5.89
C PRO A 379 7.69 2.45 -6.39
N GLU A 380 7.25 3.71 -6.34
CA GLU A 380 8.07 4.84 -6.79
C GLU A 380 9.35 4.99 -5.95
N ILE A 381 9.29 4.71 -4.64
CA ILE A 381 10.46 4.74 -3.76
C ILE A 381 11.44 3.62 -4.11
N ALA A 382 10.93 2.40 -4.29
CA ALA A 382 11.75 1.25 -4.68
C ALA A 382 12.46 1.48 -6.02
N LYS A 383 11.71 2.00 -7.01
CA LYS A 383 12.21 2.31 -8.35
C LYS A 383 13.30 3.38 -8.33
N VAL A 384 13.08 4.50 -7.65
CA VAL A 384 14.07 5.60 -7.59
C VAL A 384 15.31 5.19 -6.83
N ALA A 385 15.18 4.45 -5.72
CA ALA A 385 16.30 3.94 -4.95
C ALA A 385 17.17 2.99 -5.78
N SER A 386 16.55 2.00 -6.46
CA SER A 386 17.26 1.05 -7.33
C SER A 386 17.99 1.76 -8.47
N ARG A 387 17.34 2.73 -9.12
CA ARG A 387 17.95 3.51 -10.20
C ARG A 387 19.15 4.32 -9.71
N GLN A 388 19.02 5.01 -8.58
CA GLN A 388 20.09 5.87 -8.05
C GLN A 388 21.27 5.05 -7.54
N LEU A 389 21.05 3.90 -6.91
CA LEU A 389 22.13 2.97 -6.50
C LEU A 389 22.97 2.47 -7.67
N ARG A 390 22.38 2.31 -8.85
CA ARG A 390 23.07 1.89 -10.08
C ARG A 390 23.81 3.03 -10.79
N SER A 391 23.56 4.29 -10.41
CA SER A 391 24.15 5.46 -11.04
C SER A 391 25.27 6.05 -10.18
N LEU A 392 24.95 6.57 -9.01
CA LEU A 392 25.91 7.23 -8.12
C LEU A 392 25.38 7.21 -6.68
N ASN A 393 26.22 6.77 -5.74
CA ASN A 393 26.03 7.02 -4.33
C ASN A 393 27.35 7.38 -3.67
N THR A 394 27.46 8.62 -3.15
CA THR A 394 28.67 9.20 -2.60
C THR A 394 28.36 10.19 -1.46
N ASN A 395 29.34 10.92 -0.97
CA ASN A 395 29.18 11.88 0.12
C ASN A 395 29.15 13.35 -0.37
N THR A 396 28.81 14.27 0.53
CA THR A 396 28.60 15.70 0.25
C THR A 396 29.88 16.50 -0.04
N ARG A 397 31.06 15.87 -0.09
CA ARG A 397 32.29 16.52 -0.53
C ARG A 397 32.39 16.74 -2.04
N TYR A 398 31.43 16.15 -2.79
CA TYR A 398 31.31 16.32 -4.24
C TYR A 398 30.02 17.04 -4.58
N LEU A 399 29.97 17.70 -5.72
CA LEU A 399 28.73 18.28 -6.23
C LEU A 399 27.91 17.24 -6.98
N TYR A 400 26.62 17.20 -6.73
CA TYR A 400 25.62 16.41 -7.44
C TYR A 400 24.22 16.98 -7.26
N ASP A 401 23.40 16.87 -8.31
CA ASP A 401 22.10 17.56 -8.41
C ASP A 401 21.10 17.11 -7.33
N ALA A 402 21.09 15.81 -6.99
CA ALA A 402 20.12 15.28 -6.05
C ALA A 402 20.09 15.99 -4.68
N LEU A 403 21.25 16.52 -4.21
CA LEU A 403 21.35 17.23 -2.95
C LEU A 403 20.65 18.60 -3.03
N THR A 404 20.96 19.36 -4.08
CA THR A 404 20.41 20.71 -4.27
C THR A 404 18.93 20.67 -4.65
N GLU A 405 18.52 19.76 -5.54
CA GLU A 405 17.13 19.55 -5.92
C GLU A 405 16.23 19.22 -4.73
N TYR A 406 16.69 18.30 -3.85
CA TYR A 406 15.93 17.97 -2.65
C TYR A 406 15.92 19.13 -1.65
N SER A 407 17.07 19.81 -1.45
CA SER A 407 17.15 20.95 -0.53
C SER A 407 16.20 22.07 -0.95
N GLU A 408 16.14 22.40 -2.24
CA GLU A 408 15.21 23.39 -2.77
C GLU A 408 13.75 22.99 -2.50
N LYS A 409 13.37 21.73 -2.81
CA LYS A 409 12.02 21.23 -2.55
C LYS A 409 11.67 21.26 -1.07
N LEU A 410 12.56 20.78 -0.20
CA LEU A 410 12.34 20.74 1.24
C LEU A 410 12.19 22.16 1.81
N LEU A 411 13.12 23.05 1.48
CA LEU A 411 13.11 24.42 1.99
C LEU A 411 11.92 25.23 1.46
N GLY A 412 11.37 24.86 0.30
CA GLY A 412 10.12 25.42 -0.22
C GLY A 412 8.89 25.18 0.67
N HIS A 413 8.97 24.28 1.64
CA HIS A 413 7.93 24.06 2.66
C HIS A 413 8.15 24.85 3.95
N PHE A 414 9.16 25.70 4.00
CA PHE A 414 9.47 26.56 5.16
C PHE A 414 9.32 28.04 4.81
N THR A 415 9.30 28.88 5.83
CA THR A 415 9.40 30.33 5.64
C THR A 415 10.79 30.72 5.15
N VAL A 416 10.92 31.90 4.56
CA VAL A 416 12.17 32.38 3.99
C VAL A 416 13.32 32.45 4.99
N ASP A 417 13.04 32.62 6.28
CA ASP A 417 14.04 32.68 7.33
C ASP A 417 14.70 31.32 7.61
N LEU A 418 14.00 30.21 7.43
CA LEU A 418 14.52 28.85 7.57
C LEU A 418 15.12 28.37 6.24
N SER A 419 16.32 28.80 5.92
CA SER A 419 16.91 28.75 4.58
C SER A 419 18.11 27.81 4.41
N LYS A 420 18.59 27.20 5.50
CA LYS A 420 19.74 26.26 5.47
C LYS A 420 19.37 24.89 6.01
N VAL A 421 19.96 23.84 5.44
CA VAL A 421 19.73 22.48 5.89
C VAL A 421 21.03 21.69 6.04
N PHE A 422 21.15 20.95 7.14
CA PHE A 422 22.18 19.92 7.36
C PHE A 422 21.53 18.53 7.27
N TYR A 423 22.16 17.60 6.58
CA TYR A 423 21.66 16.22 6.46
C TYR A 423 22.47 15.26 7.32
N VAL A 424 21.76 14.39 8.00
CA VAL A 424 22.26 13.31 8.85
C VAL A 424 21.48 12.01 8.55
N ASN A 425 21.61 10.97 9.40
CA ASN A 425 21.02 9.66 9.10
C ASN A 425 19.83 9.29 9.99
N SER A 426 19.52 10.09 10.97
CA SER A 426 18.42 9.88 11.92
C SER A 426 17.97 11.17 12.59
N GLY A 427 16.72 11.16 13.11
CA GLY A 427 16.26 12.24 13.98
C GLY A 427 17.09 12.41 15.25
N SER A 428 17.68 11.31 15.76
CA SER A 428 18.60 11.38 16.92
C SER A 428 19.87 12.17 16.62
N GLU A 429 20.49 11.94 15.46
CA GLU A 429 21.64 12.72 15.01
C GLU A 429 21.26 14.19 14.73
N ALA A 430 20.06 14.41 14.17
CA ALA A 430 19.56 15.75 13.89
C ALA A 430 19.31 16.56 15.17
N ALA A 431 18.73 15.96 16.21
CA ALA A 431 18.54 16.59 17.52
C ALA A 431 19.88 16.90 18.20
N ASP A 432 20.81 15.94 18.18
CA ASP A 432 22.18 16.14 18.70
C ASP A 432 22.88 17.31 18.01
N LEU A 433 22.81 17.35 16.67
CA LEU A 433 23.36 18.45 15.89
C LEU A 433 22.68 19.79 16.21
N ALA A 434 21.34 19.81 16.35
CA ALA A 434 20.59 21.02 16.70
C ALA A 434 21.09 21.63 18.04
N ILE A 435 21.26 20.79 19.06
CA ILE A 435 21.79 21.26 20.36
C ILE A 435 23.23 21.76 20.23
N ARG A 436 24.08 21.06 19.49
CA ARG A 436 25.46 21.48 19.26
C ARG A 436 25.55 22.85 18.54
N VAL A 437 24.67 23.04 17.53
CA VAL A 437 24.56 24.32 16.80
C VAL A 437 24.06 25.43 17.73
N ALA A 438 22.98 25.15 18.51
CA ALA A 438 22.41 26.12 19.45
C ALA A 438 23.41 26.58 20.52
N GLN A 439 24.13 25.64 21.14
CA GLN A 439 25.15 25.92 22.15
C GLN A 439 26.31 26.71 21.55
N HIS A 440 26.71 26.43 20.32
CA HIS A 440 27.75 27.20 19.64
C HIS A 440 27.29 28.61 19.30
N TYR A 441 26.09 28.79 18.76
CA TYR A 441 25.57 30.11 18.40
C TYR A 441 25.40 31.02 19.62
N THR A 442 24.78 30.50 20.70
CA THR A 442 24.48 31.28 21.90
C THR A 442 25.66 31.39 22.87
N GLN A 443 26.70 30.57 22.73
CA GLN A 443 27.82 30.40 23.69
C GLN A 443 27.33 30.00 25.09
N ARG A 444 26.14 29.34 25.18
CA ARG A 444 25.52 28.89 26.42
C ARG A 444 25.39 27.35 26.40
N LYS A 445 25.27 26.73 27.59
CA LYS A 445 25.25 25.26 27.71
C LYS A 445 23.93 24.71 28.19
N HIS A 446 23.16 25.47 28.94
CA HIS A 446 21.96 25.02 29.58
C HIS A 446 20.79 24.87 28.59
N LEU A 447 19.96 23.87 28.78
CA LEU A 447 18.89 23.52 27.85
C LEU A 447 17.54 23.40 28.58
N LEU A 448 16.48 23.80 27.91
CA LEU A 448 15.10 23.64 28.34
C LEU A 448 14.42 22.56 27.50
N VAL A 449 13.73 21.65 28.15
CA VAL A 449 13.00 20.54 27.50
C VAL A 449 11.60 20.42 28.13
N LEU A 450 10.66 19.73 27.46
CA LEU A 450 9.38 19.40 28.09
C LEU A 450 9.46 18.11 28.89
N LYS A 451 8.75 18.05 30.01
CA LYS A 451 8.51 16.82 30.73
C LYS A 451 7.86 15.79 29.78
N ASP A 452 8.21 14.53 29.90
CA ASP A 452 7.78 13.42 29.07
C ASP A 452 8.18 13.54 27.57
N GLY A 453 9.03 14.52 27.19
CA GLY A 453 9.54 14.68 25.82
C GLY A 453 10.61 13.64 25.46
N TYR A 454 10.72 13.32 24.15
CA TYR A 454 11.71 12.38 23.62
C TYR A 454 12.35 12.90 22.33
N HIS A 455 13.67 13.05 22.34
CA HIS A 455 14.42 13.67 21.24
C HIS A 455 15.56 12.80 20.69
N GLY A 456 15.59 11.51 21.00
CA GLY A 456 16.55 10.60 20.38
C GLY A 456 17.29 9.67 21.33
N ASN A 457 18.22 8.90 20.75
CA ASN A 457 18.95 7.82 21.43
C ASN A 457 20.49 7.98 21.36
N THR A 458 20.99 9.15 20.97
CA THR A 458 22.39 9.57 21.18
C THR A 458 22.61 9.94 22.66
N ARG A 459 23.83 10.14 23.09
CA ARG A 459 24.09 10.62 24.46
C ARG A 459 23.32 11.91 24.73
N MET A 460 23.47 12.92 23.86
CA MET A 460 22.75 14.17 24.01
C MET A 460 21.23 13.98 23.88
N GLY A 461 20.78 13.15 22.93
CA GLY A 461 19.35 12.82 22.78
C GLY A 461 18.73 12.24 24.04
N ILE A 462 19.47 11.41 24.80
CA ILE A 462 19.04 10.88 26.11
C ILE A 462 19.04 11.99 27.17
N ASP A 463 20.08 12.80 27.21
CA ASP A 463 20.25 13.89 28.18
C ASP A 463 19.14 14.96 28.08
N ILE A 464 18.55 15.17 26.91
CA ILE A 464 17.43 16.12 26.66
C ILE A 464 16.05 15.44 26.60
N SER A 465 15.95 14.14 26.90
CA SER A 465 14.69 13.38 26.86
C SER A 465 14.19 13.04 28.26
N SER A 466 13.23 13.79 28.81
CA SER A 466 12.62 13.51 30.09
C SER A 466 12.00 12.11 30.16
N TYR A 467 11.38 11.65 29.06
CA TYR A 467 10.92 10.28 28.92
C TYR A 467 12.01 9.21 29.24
N LYS A 468 13.29 9.54 29.03
CA LYS A 468 14.44 8.66 29.31
C LYS A 468 15.00 8.86 30.71
N PHE A 469 15.36 10.10 31.06
CA PHE A 469 16.01 10.33 32.35
C PHE A 469 15.06 10.26 33.57
N ASP A 470 13.76 10.50 33.39
CA ASP A 470 12.72 10.27 34.42
C ASP A 470 12.09 8.88 34.32
N GLY A 471 12.36 8.13 33.24
CA GLY A 471 11.83 6.80 33.00
C GLY A 471 12.52 5.71 33.81
N LYS A 472 12.12 4.45 33.58
CA LYS A 472 12.68 3.27 34.26
C LYS A 472 14.19 3.19 34.07
N SER A 473 14.93 3.16 35.19
CA SER A 473 16.41 3.20 35.24
C SER A 473 17.04 4.54 34.79
N GLY A 474 16.26 5.59 34.70
CA GLY A 474 16.76 6.97 34.55
C GLY A 474 17.40 7.48 35.84
N THR A 475 18.23 8.52 35.72
CA THR A 475 18.97 9.11 36.84
C THR A 475 18.54 10.55 37.13
N GLY A 476 17.40 10.97 36.59
CA GLY A 476 16.96 12.36 36.61
C GLY A 476 17.64 13.25 35.57
N PRO A 477 17.26 14.53 35.47
CA PRO A 477 17.83 15.47 34.52
C PRO A 477 19.30 15.74 34.79
N PRO A 478 20.14 15.82 33.76
CA PRO A 478 21.51 16.30 33.91
C PRO A 478 21.53 17.76 34.40
N SER A 479 22.60 18.18 35.09
CA SER A 479 22.73 19.53 35.67
C SER A 479 22.61 20.69 34.67
N HIS A 480 22.77 20.42 33.37
CA HIS A 480 22.65 21.41 32.28
C HIS A 480 21.28 21.33 31.57
N VAL A 481 20.29 20.61 32.13
CA VAL A 481 18.95 20.47 31.53
C VAL A 481 17.88 20.75 32.57
N THR A 482 16.94 21.64 32.25
CA THR A 482 15.74 21.90 33.07
C THR A 482 14.50 21.48 32.34
N PRO A 483 13.74 20.50 32.86
CA PRO A 483 12.43 20.14 32.30
C PRO A 483 11.36 21.17 32.70
N LEU A 484 10.63 21.67 31.70
CA LEU A 484 9.43 22.49 31.88
C LEU A 484 8.20 21.60 31.93
N PRO A 485 7.11 21.99 32.62
CA PRO A 485 5.87 21.24 32.64
C PRO A 485 5.30 21.00 31.25
N LEU A 486 4.80 19.77 30.98
CA LEU A 486 4.10 19.46 29.73
C LEU A 486 2.75 20.20 29.68
N PRO A 487 2.52 21.11 28.74
CA PRO A 487 1.26 21.85 28.64
C PRO A 487 0.17 20.96 28.02
N LYS A 488 -0.65 20.37 28.86
CA LYS A 488 -1.75 19.48 28.46
C LYS A 488 -3.09 19.91 29.04
N GLU A 489 -4.17 19.72 28.28
CA GLU A 489 -5.53 20.06 28.73
C GLU A 489 -6.09 18.99 29.65
N TYR A 490 -6.08 17.75 29.22
CA TYR A 490 -6.60 16.64 30.04
C TYR A 490 -5.63 16.27 31.17
N ARG A 491 -6.13 16.30 32.41
CA ARG A 491 -5.33 16.05 33.64
C ARG A 491 -4.15 16.99 33.77
N GLY A 492 -4.29 18.20 33.22
CA GLY A 492 -3.28 19.23 33.32
C GLY A 492 -3.16 19.83 34.74
N THR A 493 -1.98 20.35 35.07
CA THR A 493 -1.71 21.05 36.33
C THR A 493 -2.09 22.53 36.28
N GLN A 494 -2.25 23.07 35.06
CA GLN A 494 -2.62 24.46 34.82
C GLN A 494 -3.92 24.56 34.02
N PRO A 495 -4.70 25.64 34.18
CA PRO A 495 -6.03 25.78 33.55
C PRO A 495 -5.97 26.13 32.06
N SER A 496 -4.82 26.51 31.50
CA SER A 496 -4.67 26.90 30.09
C SER A 496 -3.22 26.86 29.62
N GLY A 497 -2.98 26.82 28.31
CA GLY A 497 -1.65 26.95 27.72
C GLY A 497 -0.95 28.24 28.12
N LYS A 498 -1.68 29.37 28.22
CA LYS A 498 -1.10 30.63 28.72
C LYS A 498 -0.61 30.50 30.16
N ALA A 499 -1.34 29.81 31.06
CA ALA A 499 -0.88 29.60 32.44
C ALA A 499 0.37 28.74 32.51
N TYR A 500 0.46 27.68 31.68
CA TYR A 500 1.67 26.89 31.52
C TYR A 500 2.86 27.73 31.00
N ALA A 501 2.62 28.64 30.05
CA ALA A 501 3.65 29.52 29.55
C ALA A 501 4.19 30.47 30.64
N LEU A 502 3.31 31.00 31.50
CA LEU A 502 3.71 31.84 32.63
C LEU A 502 4.53 31.05 33.67
N GLU A 503 4.15 29.81 33.97
CA GLU A 503 4.92 28.92 34.85
C GLU A 503 6.31 28.64 34.25
N ALA A 504 6.38 28.32 32.95
CA ALA A 504 7.66 28.11 32.24
C ALA A 504 8.54 29.37 32.30
N ILE A 505 7.94 30.57 32.08
CA ILE A 505 8.65 31.84 32.17
C ILE A 505 9.21 32.09 33.59
N GLN A 506 8.43 31.78 34.63
CA GLN A 506 8.88 31.88 36.00
C GLN A 506 10.08 30.97 36.26
N ILE A 507 10.05 29.73 35.85
CA ILE A 507 11.18 28.80 35.99
C ILE A 507 12.43 29.33 35.26
N ILE A 508 12.26 29.90 34.07
CA ILE A 508 13.38 30.49 33.32
C ILE A 508 13.93 31.71 34.03
N GLU A 509 13.10 32.59 34.62
CA GLU A 509 13.56 33.74 35.38
C GLU A 509 14.33 33.33 36.66
N GLU A 510 13.90 32.25 37.34
CA GLU A 510 14.62 31.67 38.49
C GLU A 510 16.02 31.20 38.07
N LEU A 511 16.14 30.46 36.93
CA LEU A 511 17.44 30.07 36.38
C LEU A 511 18.33 31.31 36.08
N TRP A 512 17.71 32.35 35.53
CA TRP A 512 18.43 33.59 35.20
C TRP A 512 18.98 34.31 36.42
N GLN A 513 18.22 34.33 37.55
CA GLN A 513 18.64 34.88 38.84
C GLN A 513 19.81 34.07 39.41
N ASP A 514 19.86 32.76 39.16
CA ASP A 514 20.96 31.88 39.55
C ASP A 514 22.18 31.96 38.62
N GLY A 515 22.16 32.88 37.63
CA GLY A 515 23.22 33.07 36.65
C GLY A 515 23.25 32.02 35.54
N ILE A 516 22.20 31.20 35.43
CA ILE A 516 22.07 30.15 34.39
C ILE A 516 21.28 30.71 33.22
N GLN A 517 21.94 30.80 32.05
CA GLN A 517 21.35 31.30 30.83
C GLN A 517 21.14 30.13 29.84
N PRO A 518 19.89 29.74 29.55
CA PRO A 518 19.62 28.66 28.59
C PRO A 518 20.04 29.01 27.16
N ALA A 519 20.59 28.04 26.42
CA ALA A 519 20.93 28.16 25.01
C ALA A 519 19.67 27.97 24.11
N ALA A 520 18.85 26.98 24.43
CA ALA A 520 17.70 26.63 23.64
C ALA A 520 16.60 25.96 24.46
N PHE A 521 15.39 26.05 23.92
CA PHE A 521 14.23 25.26 24.28
C PHE A 521 13.91 24.33 23.11
N ILE A 522 13.87 23.01 23.36
CA ILE A 522 13.45 21.99 22.36
C ILE A 522 12.17 21.31 22.80
N CYS A 523 11.20 21.17 21.88
CA CYS A 523 9.98 20.41 22.13
C CYS A 523 9.37 19.82 20.86
N GLU A 524 8.59 18.74 21.04
CA GLU A 524 7.68 18.21 20.02
C GLU A 524 6.38 19.04 20.05
N PRO A 525 5.83 19.54 18.92
CA PRO A 525 4.53 20.21 18.88
C PRO A 525 3.35 19.33 19.36
N ILE A 526 3.52 18.01 19.23
CA ILE A 526 2.67 17.01 19.87
C ILE A 526 3.62 16.04 20.59
N SER A 527 3.57 16.03 21.91
CA SER A 527 4.44 15.13 22.70
C SER A 527 4.01 13.68 22.46
N GLY A 528 4.86 12.95 21.71
CA GLY A 528 4.58 11.55 21.34
C GLY A 528 4.65 10.63 22.57
N CYS A 529 5.81 10.58 23.23
CA CYS A 529 6.02 9.74 24.40
C CYS A 529 5.24 10.23 25.64
N GLY A 530 4.86 11.50 25.70
CA GLY A 530 3.95 12.03 26.72
C GLY A 530 2.51 11.54 26.63
N GLY A 531 2.17 10.74 25.59
CA GLY A 531 0.84 10.15 25.40
C GLY A 531 0.06 10.79 24.26
N GLN A 532 0.72 11.14 23.18
CA GLN A 532 0.13 11.79 21.98
C GLN A 532 -0.54 13.13 22.32
N VAL A 533 0.12 13.96 23.12
CA VAL A 533 -0.42 15.20 23.70
C VAL A 533 -0.13 16.39 22.79
N PRO A 534 -1.10 16.96 22.07
CA PRO A 534 -0.93 18.29 21.49
C PRO A 534 -0.66 19.32 22.59
N LEU A 535 0.30 20.21 22.38
CA LEU A 535 0.55 21.29 23.35
C LEU A 535 -0.72 22.16 23.49
N ALA A 536 -1.04 22.56 24.71
CA ALA A 536 -2.23 23.37 24.97
C ALA A 536 -2.16 24.72 24.25
N ASP A 537 -3.26 25.12 23.62
CA ASP A 537 -3.37 26.36 22.87
C ASP A 537 -2.98 27.58 23.75
N GLY A 538 -2.19 28.50 23.19
CA GLY A 538 -1.65 29.63 23.90
C GLY A 538 -0.30 29.39 24.60
N TYR A 539 0.21 28.16 24.66
CA TYR A 539 1.51 27.89 25.29
C TYR A 539 2.66 28.47 24.48
N LEU A 540 2.89 27.98 23.27
CA LEU A 540 3.98 28.46 22.42
C LEU A 540 3.82 29.93 22.03
N GLN A 541 2.58 30.37 21.77
CA GLN A 541 2.27 31.76 21.42
C GLN A 541 2.67 32.75 22.52
N ASN A 542 2.67 32.37 23.80
CA ASN A 542 3.08 33.20 24.91
C ASN A 542 4.54 32.99 25.31
N LEU A 543 5.07 31.76 25.15
CA LEU A 543 6.46 31.44 25.53
C LEU A 543 7.47 31.90 24.49
N CYS A 544 7.24 31.69 23.17
CA CYS A 544 8.23 32.00 22.14
C CYS A 544 8.66 33.48 22.08
N PRO A 545 7.75 34.48 22.22
CA PRO A 545 8.18 35.88 22.28
C PRO A 545 9.10 36.17 23.47
N TYR A 546 8.85 35.52 24.62
CA TYR A 546 9.71 35.62 25.79
C TYR A 546 11.08 34.99 25.54
N LEU A 547 11.15 33.76 25.00
CA LEU A 547 12.40 33.09 24.64
C LEU A 547 13.26 34.00 23.73
N LYS A 548 12.63 34.55 22.68
CA LYS A 548 13.29 35.49 21.76
C LYS A 548 13.84 36.72 22.45
N SER A 549 13.13 37.29 23.44
CA SER A 549 13.58 38.44 24.20
C SER A 549 14.83 38.19 25.08
N LYS A 550 15.10 36.91 25.35
CA LYS A 550 16.23 36.41 26.15
C LYS A 550 17.32 35.75 25.29
N ASP A 551 17.22 35.81 23.96
CA ASP A 551 18.11 35.11 23.02
C ASP A 551 18.22 33.61 23.32
N ILE A 552 17.10 32.96 23.68
CA ILE A 552 16.98 31.54 23.84
C ILE A 552 16.34 30.98 22.55
N LEU A 553 17.04 30.07 21.85
CA LEU A 553 16.59 29.54 20.59
C LEU A 553 15.44 28.57 20.80
N TYR A 554 14.41 28.65 19.92
CA TYR A 554 13.33 27.65 19.88
C TYR A 554 13.64 26.63 18.80
N ILE A 555 13.68 25.34 19.20
CA ILE A 555 13.89 24.18 18.33
C ILE A 555 12.60 23.35 18.29
N SER A 556 11.96 23.25 17.12
CA SER A 556 10.81 22.36 16.92
C SER A 556 11.27 20.96 16.50
N ASP A 557 10.88 19.96 17.25
CA ASP A 557 11.13 18.54 16.88
C ASP A 557 9.95 17.99 16.06
N GLU A 558 10.12 17.96 14.74
CA GLU A 558 9.13 17.51 13.76
C GLU A 558 9.32 16.05 13.35
N VAL A 559 10.19 15.31 14.00
CA VAL A 559 10.54 13.92 13.66
C VAL A 559 9.31 12.97 13.64
N GLN A 560 8.27 13.28 14.39
CA GLN A 560 7.03 12.49 14.40
C GLN A 560 5.82 13.24 13.84
N VAL A 561 5.82 14.56 13.85
CA VAL A 561 4.65 15.41 13.62
C VAL A 561 4.61 15.97 12.20
N GLY A 562 5.76 16.24 11.61
CA GLY A 562 5.90 16.89 10.31
C GLY A 562 5.45 16.07 9.11
N PHE A 563 5.69 16.64 7.92
CA PHE A 563 5.37 16.08 6.61
C PHE A 563 3.88 15.83 6.39
N GLY A 564 3.03 16.77 6.82
CA GLY A 564 1.59 16.73 6.57
C GLY A 564 0.79 15.75 7.44
N ARG A 565 1.40 15.13 8.45
CA ARG A 565 0.73 14.16 9.35
C ARG A 565 -0.46 14.73 10.09
N VAL A 566 -0.38 15.99 10.51
CA VAL A 566 -1.48 16.67 11.22
C VAL A 566 -2.61 17.11 10.30
N GLY A 567 -2.44 16.97 8.99
CA GLY A 567 -3.47 17.24 7.98
C GLY A 567 -3.70 18.73 7.73
N SER A 568 -3.91 19.53 8.77
CA SER A 568 -4.16 20.97 8.67
C SER A 568 -2.94 21.77 8.22
N HIS A 569 -1.74 21.33 8.57
CA HIS A 569 -0.46 21.99 8.29
C HIS A 569 0.59 20.98 7.83
N PHE A 570 1.63 21.44 7.17
CA PHE A 570 2.73 20.57 6.75
C PHE A 570 3.68 20.28 7.91
N TRP A 571 3.93 21.30 8.76
CA TRP A 571 4.71 21.18 10.00
C TRP A 571 3.82 21.34 11.23
N GLY A 572 4.17 20.66 12.31
CA GLY A 572 3.39 20.69 13.55
C GLY A 572 3.42 22.02 14.27
N TYR A 573 4.55 22.75 14.25
CA TYR A 573 4.67 24.06 14.88
C TYR A 573 3.74 25.12 14.27
N GLU A 574 3.38 24.96 13.00
CA GLU A 574 2.48 25.87 12.29
C GLU A 574 1.07 25.90 12.91
N MET A 575 0.64 24.81 13.61
CA MET A 575 -0.64 24.78 14.33
C MET A 575 -0.76 25.85 15.42
N PHE A 576 0.37 26.42 15.87
CA PHE A 576 0.46 27.37 16.96
C PHE A 576 0.81 28.79 16.52
N ASP A 577 0.86 29.06 15.22
CA ASP A 577 1.25 30.37 14.65
C ASP A 577 2.59 30.89 15.20
N VAL A 578 3.57 30.02 15.40
CA VAL A 578 4.91 30.36 15.88
C VAL A 578 5.97 29.97 14.87
N GLN A 579 7.13 30.66 14.91
CA GLN A 579 8.27 30.40 14.05
C GLN A 579 9.45 29.90 14.89
N PRO A 580 9.92 28.64 14.68
CA PRO A 580 11.13 28.14 15.33
C PRO A 580 12.40 28.74 14.68
N ASP A 581 13.51 28.75 15.43
CA ASP A 581 14.85 29.08 14.93
C ASP A 581 15.50 27.90 14.22
N MET A 582 15.14 26.68 14.65
CA MET A 582 15.61 25.44 14.07
C MET A 582 14.50 24.37 14.06
N VAL A 583 14.54 23.46 13.08
CA VAL A 583 13.59 22.35 12.94
C VAL A 583 14.36 21.05 12.76
N VAL A 584 14.08 20.09 13.64
CA VAL A 584 14.65 18.72 13.61
C VAL A 584 13.73 17.80 12.80
N LEU A 585 14.29 17.12 11.80
CA LEU A 585 13.60 16.25 10.87
C LEU A 585 14.13 14.81 10.94
N GLY A 586 13.27 13.84 10.61
CA GLY A 586 13.65 12.42 10.58
C GLY A 586 12.55 11.54 10.02
N LYS A 587 12.37 10.36 10.55
CA LYS A 587 11.38 9.30 10.21
C LYS A 587 10.64 9.44 8.86
N PRO A 588 9.67 10.41 8.69
CA PRO A 588 8.90 10.58 7.46
C PRO A 588 9.76 10.83 6.23
N MET A 589 10.89 11.56 6.39
CA MET A 589 11.76 11.94 5.26
C MET A 589 12.11 10.77 4.35
N GLY A 590 12.39 9.62 4.92
CA GLY A 590 12.95 8.47 4.21
C GLY A 590 11.95 7.34 3.96
N ASN A 591 10.73 7.40 4.48
CA ASN A 591 9.76 6.31 4.41
C ASN A 591 10.35 4.93 4.79
N GLY A 592 11.17 4.90 5.84
CA GLY A 592 11.90 3.70 6.30
C GLY A 592 13.39 3.67 5.92
N HIS A 593 13.82 4.48 4.96
CA HIS A 593 15.23 4.67 4.66
C HIS A 593 15.88 5.64 5.67
N PRO A 594 17.12 5.36 6.15
CA PRO A 594 17.79 6.19 7.15
C PRO A 594 18.10 7.60 6.64
N ILE A 595 17.34 8.59 7.10
CA ILE A 595 17.58 10.02 6.82
C ILE A 595 17.14 10.85 8.03
N GLY A 596 17.87 11.93 8.31
CA GLY A 596 17.50 12.99 9.21
C GLY A 596 18.01 14.32 8.68
N GLY A 597 17.53 15.41 9.23
CA GLY A 597 17.96 16.75 8.85
C GLY A 597 17.72 17.79 9.94
N LEU A 598 18.50 18.84 9.88
CA LEU A 598 18.35 20.05 10.69
C LEU A 598 18.15 21.22 9.73
N VAL A 599 16.99 21.86 9.76
CA VAL A 599 16.72 23.10 9.05
C VAL A 599 16.89 24.26 10.03
N THR A 600 17.53 25.36 9.59
CA THR A 600 17.86 26.51 10.45
C THR A 600 17.96 27.81 9.65
N ARG A 601 18.03 28.91 10.37
CA ARG A 601 18.29 30.21 9.79
C ARG A 601 19.74 30.31 9.26
N ASP A 602 19.92 31.21 8.32
CA ASP A 602 21.23 31.50 7.69
C ASP A 602 22.29 31.99 8.70
N ASP A 603 21.92 32.93 9.56
CA ASP A 603 22.81 33.48 10.60
C ASP A 603 23.31 32.43 11.62
N ILE A 604 22.44 31.45 11.94
CA ILE A 604 22.80 30.34 12.85
C ILE A 604 23.73 29.34 12.13
N ALA A 605 23.45 29.04 10.88
CA ALA A 605 24.28 28.15 10.09
C ALA A 605 25.66 28.75 9.83
N ASP A 606 25.74 30.04 9.50
CA ASP A 606 26.99 30.77 9.26
C ASP A 606 27.85 30.86 10.53
N ALA A 607 27.24 31.13 11.69
CA ALA A 607 27.96 31.12 12.96
C ALA A 607 28.58 29.74 13.27
N PHE A 608 27.96 28.66 12.83
CA PHE A 608 28.47 27.29 13.02
C PHE A 608 29.65 26.96 12.08
N HIS A 609 29.87 27.75 11.02
CA HIS A 609 31.06 27.68 10.16
C HIS A 609 32.29 28.28 10.87
N ASN A 610 32.76 27.57 11.89
CA ASN A 610 33.79 28.05 12.85
C ASN A 610 35.19 27.49 12.59
N GLY A 611 35.45 26.88 11.42
CA GLY A 611 36.71 26.23 11.06
C GLY A 611 36.80 24.76 11.43
N MET A 612 35.91 24.23 12.27
CA MET A 612 35.74 22.78 12.48
C MET A 612 34.82 22.22 11.40
N GLU A 613 35.33 21.30 10.58
CA GLU A 613 34.54 20.67 9.54
C GLU A 613 33.32 19.91 10.14
N PHE A 614 32.13 20.16 9.58
CA PHE A 614 30.99 19.25 9.74
C PHE A 614 30.97 18.29 8.59
N PHE A 615 31.11 17.01 8.88
CA PHE A 615 31.08 15.93 7.90
C PHE A 615 30.27 14.73 8.40
N SER A 616 29.33 14.24 7.58
CA SER A 616 28.62 12.98 7.75
C SER A 616 28.93 12.07 6.56
N SER A 617 29.39 10.85 6.81
CA SER A 617 29.74 9.92 5.73
C SER A 617 28.55 9.54 4.84
N PHE A 618 27.35 9.53 5.40
CA PHE A 618 26.14 9.10 4.71
C PHE A 618 25.05 10.18 4.64
N GLY A 619 25.10 11.20 5.49
CA GLY A 619 24.14 12.30 5.46
C GLY A 619 24.21 13.03 4.10
N GLY A 620 23.05 13.21 3.47
CA GLY A 620 22.95 13.90 2.18
C GLY A 620 23.33 13.06 0.95
N ASN A 621 23.60 11.76 1.05
CA ASN A 621 23.98 10.94 -0.10
C ASN A 621 22.90 10.92 -1.18
N PRO A 622 23.26 10.71 -2.48
CA PRO A 622 22.33 10.79 -3.60
C PRO A 622 21.10 9.87 -3.48
N VAL A 623 21.26 8.65 -2.97
CA VAL A 623 20.14 7.71 -2.81
C VAL A 623 19.13 8.23 -1.80
N SER A 624 19.61 8.70 -0.63
CA SER A 624 18.78 9.30 0.40
C SER A 624 18.04 10.53 -0.12
N MET A 625 18.70 11.40 -0.86
CA MET A 625 18.11 12.63 -1.41
C MET A 625 17.03 12.34 -2.44
N LYS A 626 17.25 11.37 -3.33
CA LYS A 626 16.23 10.97 -4.32
C LYS A 626 15.02 10.29 -3.67
N ILE A 627 15.23 9.45 -2.65
CA ILE A 627 14.14 8.86 -1.86
C ILE A 627 13.33 9.96 -1.19
N ALA A 628 13.98 10.89 -0.50
CA ALA A 628 13.31 11.96 0.22
C ALA A 628 12.55 12.93 -0.72
N SER A 629 13.11 13.22 -1.90
CA SER A 629 12.42 13.98 -2.95
C SER A 629 11.15 13.27 -3.39
N THR A 630 11.23 11.94 -3.62
CA THR A 630 10.08 11.13 -4.03
C THR A 630 9.02 11.06 -2.93
N VAL A 631 9.39 11.03 -1.65
CA VAL A 631 8.42 11.10 -0.54
C VAL A 631 7.60 12.39 -0.59
N LEU A 632 8.24 13.55 -0.80
CA LEU A 632 7.53 14.84 -0.95
C LEU A 632 6.57 14.81 -2.15
N GLU A 633 7.03 14.28 -3.28
CA GLU A 633 6.22 14.15 -4.49
C GLU A 633 4.99 13.25 -4.26
N ILE A 634 5.14 12.12 -3.58
CA ILE A 634 4.03 11.21 -3.23
C ILE A 634 3.02 11.91 -2.32
N ILE A 635 3.49 12.61 -1.27
CA ILE A 635 2.60 13.35 -0.37
C ILE A 635 1.73 14.33 -1.15
N ALA A 636 2.32 15.07 -2.09
CA ALA A 636 1.62 16.04 -2.91
C ALA A 636 0.69 15.37 -3.93
N ASN A 637 1.21 14.43 -4.73
CA ASN A 637 0.50 13.82 -5.85
C ASN A 637 -0.69 12.95 -5.39
N GLU A 638 -0.55 12.24 -4.28
CA GLU A 638 -1.62 11.40 -3.70
C GLU A 638 -2.52 12.18 -2.74
N GLY A 639 -2.25 13.46 -2.50
CA GLY A 639 -3.04 14.31 -1.58
C GLY A 639 -3.02 13.81 -0.13
N LEU A 640 -1.91 13.20 0.32
CA LEU A 640 -1.85 12.48 1.59
C LEU A 640 -2.02 13.38 2.82
N GLN A 641 -1.63 14.66 2.75
CA GLN A 641 -1.89 15.62 3.81
C GLN A 641 -3.41 15.86 3.98
N ASN A 642 -4.13 16.05 2.88
CA ASN A 642 -5.59 16.20 2.92
C ASN A 642 -6.27 14.90 3.36
N ASN A 643 -5.77 13.75 2.93
CA ASN A 643 -6.24 12.46 3.43
C ASN A 643 -6.08 12.35 4.96
N ALA A 644 -4.95 12.78 5.52
CA ALA A 644 -4.73 12.79 6.96
C ALA A 644 -5.75 13.68 7.69
N LEU A 645 -6.11 14.83 7.10
CA LEU A 645 -7.14 15.71 7.67
C LEU A 645 -8.53 15.07 7.68
N ILE A 646 -8.95 14.53 6.53
CA ILE A 646 -10.30 13.96 6.37
C ILE A 646 -10.43 12.68 7.20
N THR A 647 -9.52 11.75 7.06
CA THR A 647 -9.53 10.47 7.78
C THR A 647 -9.34 10.66 9.29
N GLY A 648 -8.49 11.63 9.69
CA GLY A 648 -8.33 12.00 11.09
C GLY A 648 -9.61 12.56 11.72
N ARG A 649 -10.35 13.43 11.02
CA ARG A 649 -11.66 13.92 11.47
C ARG A 649 -12.69 12.79 11.56
N TYR A 650 -12.68 11.87 10.60
CA TYR A 650 -13.56 10.71 10.64
C TYR A 650 -13.27 9.83 11.86
N PHE A 651 -12.01 9.56 12.13
CA PHE A 651 -11.55 8.83 13.33
C PHE A 651 -12.01 9.54 14.62
N ASP A 652 -11.76 10.83 14.74
CA ASP A 652 -12.10 11.63 15.91
C ASP A 652 -13.60 11.55 16.25
N ASN A 653 -14.45 11.65 15.23
CA ASN A 653 -15.89 11.53 15.37
C ASN A 653 -16.32 10.17 15.92
N LEU A 654 -15.74 9.07 15.42
CA LEU A 654 -16.05 7.73 15.90
C LEU A 654 -15.48 7.50 17.31
N ALA A 655 -14.25 7.94 17.57
CA ALA A 655 -13.61 7.81 18.88
C ALA A 655 -14.41 8.54 19.99
N LYS A 656 -14.86 9.77 19.75
CA LYS A 656 -15.67 10.54 20.69
C LYS A 656 -17.04 9.90 20.94
N LYS A 657 -17.69 9.37 19.90
CA LYS A 657 -18.94 8.61 20.08
C LYS A 657 -18.69 7.36 20.94
N LEU A 658 -17.60 6.65 20.70
CA LEU A 658 -17.26 5.46 21.45
C LEU A 658 -16.92 5.79 22.92
N ALA A 659 -16.23 6.90 23.20
CA ALA A 659 -15.90 7.37 24.54
C ALA A 659 -17.15 7.71 25.39
N ILE A 660 -18.23 8.18 24.75
CA ILE A 660 -19.52 8.38 25.43
C ILE A 660 -20.11 7.03 25.88
N LYS A 661 -19.99 5.99 25.05
CA LYS A 661 -20.53 4.65 25.34
C LYS A 661 -19.64 3.87 26.34
N TYR A 662 -18.34 4.09 26.29
CA TYR A 662 -17.33 3.34 27.06
C TYR A 662 -16.48 4.30 27.91
N PRO A 663 -16.87 4.55 29.19
CA PRO A 663 -16.19 5.51 30.08
C PRO A 663 -14.72 5.18 30.37
N GLN A 664 -14.27 3.95 30.10
CA GLN A 664 -12.86 3.58 30.19
C GLN A 664 -11.99 4.26 29.10
N ILE A 665 -12.57 4.93 28.12
CA ILE A 665 -11.88 5.86 27.22
C ILE A 665 -11.99 7.25 27.88
N GLY A 666 -10.97 7.64 28.64
CA GLY A 666 -10.97 8.87 29.41
C GLY A 666 -10.71 10.12 28.59
N ASP A 667 -9.92 9.99 27.49
CA ASP A 667 -9.61 11.12 26.61
C ASP A 667 -9.32 10.65 25.18
N VAL A 668 -9.69 11.51 24.22
CA VAL A 668 -9.47 11.33 22.78
C VAL A 668 -8.68 12.51 22.25
N ARG A 669 -7.44 12.26 21.84
CA ARG A 669 -6.54 13.27 21.27
C ARG A 669 -6.36 13.02 19.80
N ASN A 670 -6.55 14.05 19.00
CA ASN A 670 -6.40 13.94 17.54
C ASN A 670 -5.87 15.24 16.92
N ARG A 671 -4.88 15.07 16.04
CA ARG A 671 -4.47 16.06 15.04
C ARG A 671 -4.14 15.29 13.75
N GLY A 672 -5.07 15.27 12.79
CA GLY A 672 -4.92 14.47 11.56
C GLY A 672 -4.77 12.98 11.85
N LEU A 673 -3.71 12.34 11.34
CA LEU A 673 -3.36 10.95 11.63
C LEU A 673 -2.29 10.82 12.73
N PHE A 674 -2.38 11.66 13.74
CA PHE A 674 -1.64 11.59 14.99
C PHE A 674 -2.65 11.51 16.14
N LEU A 675 -2.87 10.31 16.68
CA LEU A 675 -4.02 10.00 17.51
C LEU A 675 -3.60 9.29 18.80
N GLY A 676 -4.30 9.59 19.89
CA GLY A 676 -4.17 8.94 21.19
C GLY A 676 -5.52 8.69 21.84
N LEU A 677 -5.73 7.46 22.33
CA LEU A 677 -6.90 7.11 23.14
C LEU A 677 -6.39 6.75 24.55
N GLU A 678 -6.66 7.62 25.52
CA GLU A 678 -6.23 7.38 26.92
C GLU A 678 -7.24 6.46 27.62
N LEU A 679 -6.74 5.34 28.14
CA LEU A 679 -7.55 4.37 28.87
C LEU A 679 -7.39 4.56 30.37
N ILE A 680 -8.53 4.60 31.07
CA ILE A 680 -8.62 4.86 32.51
C ILE A 680 -9.55 3.84 33.18
N ASP A 681 -9.40 3.66 34.48
CA ASP A 681 -10.41 3.03 35.29
C ASP A 681 -11.59 4.02 35.47
N PRO A 682 -12.81 3.68 35.01
CA PRO A 682 -13.94 4.62 35.03
C PRO A 682 -14.44 4.96 36.44
N THR A 683 -14.03 4.20 37.47
CA THR A 683 -14.44 4.40 38.87
C THR A 683 -13.45 5.29 39.62
N SER A 684 -12.17 4.99 39.51
CA SER A 684 -11.11 5.75 40.18
C SER A 684 -10.54 6.88 39.35
N PHE A 685 -10.83 6.88 38.05
CA PHE A 685 -10.22 7.76 37.05
C PHE A 685 -8.69 7.62 36.92
N GLU A 686 -8.10 6.57 37.49
CA GLU A 686 -6.65 6.32 37.39
C GLU A 686 -6.24 5.72 36.04
N PRO A 687 -4.98 5.92 35.58
CA PRO A 687 -4.47 5.32 34.35
C PRO A 687 -4.58 3.80 34.36
N ALA A 688 -5.18 3.21 33.32
CA ALA A 688 -5.44 1.76 33.23
C ALA A 688 -4.36 1.03 32.43
N THR A 689 -3.11 1.03 32.90
CA THR A 689 -1.91 0.45 32.22
C THR A 689 -2.11 -1.02 31.83
N THR A 690 -2.56 -1.85 32.77
CA THR A 690 -2.79 -3.28 32.50
C THR A 690 -3.88 -3.49 31.45
N TYR A 691 -4.95 -2.72 31.54
CA TYR A 691 -6.05 -2.78 30.59
C TYR A 691 -5.59 -2.37 29.18
N ALA A 692 -4.83 -1.29 29.06
CA ALA A 692 -4.25 -0.85 27.78
C ALA A 692 -3.37 -1.93 27.13
N SER A 693 -2.56 -2.60 27.94
CA SER A 693 -1.74 -3.73 27.46
C SER A 693 -2.60 -4.90 26.98
N ILE A 694 -3.70 -5.23 27.67
CA ILE A 694 -4.65 -6.27 27.24
C ILE A 694 -5.32 -5.86 25.92
N ILE A 695 -5.83 -4.64 25.82
CA ILE A 695 -6.48 -4.12 24.62
C ILE A 695 -5.53 -4.17 23.41
N LYS A 696 -4.29 -3.69 23.56
CA LYS A 696 -3.25 -3.75 22.52
C LYS A 696 -3.04 -5.18 22.00
N ASN A 697 -2.89 -6.16 22.91
CA ASN A 697 -2.69 -7.55 22.50
C ASN A 697 -3.95 -8.17 21.87
N LYS A 698 -5.15 -7.79 22.33
CA LYS A 698 -6.41 -8.23 21.72
C LYS A 698 -6.62 -7.63 20.32
N LEU A 699 -6.26 -6.35 20.10
CA LEU A 699 -6.25 -5.74 18.77
C LEU A 699 -5.29 -6.46 17.82
N LYS A 700 -4.09 -6.78 18.30
CA LYS A 700 -3.13 -7.61 17.54
C LYS A 700 -3.75 -8.98 17.16
N ASN A 701 -4.52 -9.62 18.04
CA ASN A 701 -5.20 -10.88 17.74
C ASN A 701 -6.37 -10.70 16.74
N LYS A 702 -6.84 -9.47 16.53
CA LYS A 702 -7.76 -9.06 15.47
C LYS A 702 -7.03 -8.51 14.24
N CYS A 703 -5.74 -8.79 14.13
CA CYS A 703 -4.87 -8.36 13.04
C CYS A 703 -4.78 -6.83 12.87
N ILE A 704 -4.84 -6.08 13.97
CA ILE A 704 -4.63 -4.63 13.99
C ILE A 704 -3.44 -4.31 14.89
N LEU A 705 -2.43 -3.64 14.32
CA LEU A 705 -1.24 -3.24 15.03
C LEU A 705 -1.45 -1.86 15.67
N THR A 706 -1.27 -1.81 16.98
CA THR A 706 -1.25 -0.58 17.79
C THR A 706 -0.09 -0.68 18.79
N SER A 707 0.21 0.41 19.47
CA SER A 707 1.15 0.42 20.59
C SER A 707 0.55 1.23 21.75
N THR A 708 1.21 1.20 22.88
CA THR A 708 0.90 2.06 24.03
C THR A 708 2.01 3.09 24.22
N ASP A 709 1.66 4.25 24.78
CA ASP A 709 2.55 5.35 25.08
C ASP A 709 2.05 6.10 26.34
N GLY A 710 2.72 7.19 26.68
CA GLY A 710 2.43 7.99 27.87
C GLY A 710 3.18 7.53 29.10
N PRO A 711 3.27 8.37 30.15
CA PRO A 711 4.01 8.08 31.38
C PRO A 711 3.57 6.79 32.09
N TYR A 712 2.34 6.36 31.85
CA TYR A 712 1.71 5.18 32.45
C TYR A 712 1.45 4.06 31.43
N ASP A 713 1.94 4.14 30.20
CA ASP A 713 1.67 3.16 29.13
C ASP A 713 0.15 2.87 28.93
N ASN A 714 -0.71 3.81 29.22
CA ASN A 714 -2.17 3.68 29.17
C ASN A 714 -2.83 4.38 27.96
N VAL A 715 -2.06 4.99 27.09
CA VAL A 715 -2.55 5.65 25.87
C VAL A 715 -2.32 4.76 24.67
N LEU A 716 -3.39 4.31 24.00
CA LEU A 716 -3.26 3.65 22.71
C LEU A 716 -2.77 4.65 21.68
N LYS A 717 -1.65 4.34 21.08
CA LYS A 717 -0.95 5.16 20.09
C LYS A 717 -1.33 4.72 18.69
N LEU A 718 -1.85 5.66 17.90
CA LEU A 718 -2.28 5.46 16.53
C LEU A 718 -1.66 6.53 15.63
N LYS A 719 -0.70 6.10 14.80
CA LYS A 719 0.02 6.93 13.83
C LYS A 719 0.25 6.14 12.55
N PRO A 720 -0.84 5.74 11.85
CA PRO A 720 -0.73 4.90 10.66
C PRO A 720 0.04 5.60 9.53
N PRO A 721 0.45 4.88 8.48
CA PRO A 721 0.85 5.49 7.21
C PRO A 721 -0.22 6.45 6.68
N LEU A 722 0.16 7.52 6.00
CA LEU A 722 -0.79 8.56 5.53
C LEU A 722 -1.78 8.05 4.46
N CYS A 723 -1.54 6.89 3.87
CA CYS A 723 -2.48 6.22 2.96
C CYS A 723 -3.63 5.46 3.68
N PHE A 724 -3.70 5.54 5.01
CA PHE A 724 -4.79 4.96 5.81
C PHE A 724 -6.13 5.57 5.41
N SER A 725 -7.16 4.75 5.20
CA SER A 725 -8.45 5.17 4.67
C SER A 725 -9.56 5.15 5.74
N ASN A 726 -10.73 5.73 5.42
CA ASN A 726 -11.91 5.63 6.27
C ASN A 726 -12.34 4.17 6.50
N GLN A 727 -12.20 3.29 5.49
CA GLN A 727 -12.48 1.85 5.65
C GLN A 727 -11.54 1.19 6.67
N ASN A 728 -10.27 1.62 6.71
CA ASN A 728 -9.34 1.13 7.74
C ASN A 728 -9.70 1.64 9.13
N VAL A 729 -10.25 2.85 9.22
CA VAL A 729 -10.83 3.40 10.47
C VAL A 729 -12.02 2.56 10.93
N ASP A 730 -12.94 2.23 10.02
CA ASP A 730 -14.09 1.36 10.33
C ASP A 730 -13.62 -0.01 10.83
N GLN A 731 -12.68 -0.64 10.13
CA GLN A 731 -12.07 -1.92 10.55
C GLN A 731 -11.47 -1.84 11.96
N PHE A 732 -10.78 -0.74 12.28
CA PHE A 732 -10.25 -0.51 13.63
C PHE A 732 -11.36 -0.44 14.68
N PHE A 733 -12.40 0.38 14.44
CA PHE A 733 -13.45 0.61 15.44
C PHE A 733 -14.35 -0.61 15.64
N GLU A 734 -14.68 -1.35 14.57
CA GLU A 734 -15.42 -2.62 14.68
C GLU A 734 -14.70 -3.61 15.60
N ALA A 735 -13.39 -3.77 15.40
CA ALA A 735 -12.59 -4.66 16.25
C ALA A 735 -12.45 -4.11 17.67
N PHE A 736 -12.21 -2.81 17.82
CA PHE A 736 -11.98 -2.17 19.10
C PHE A 736 -13.26 -2.20 19.98
N GLU A 737 -14.42 -1.92 19.41
CA GLU A 737 -15.70 -1.96 20.14
C GLU A 737 -16.02 -3.37 20.65
N VAL A 738 -15.86 -4.41 19.82
CA VAL A 738 -16.02 -5.81 20.23
C VAL A 738 -15.07 -6.18 21.38
N ILE A 739 -13.87 -5.63 21.38
CA ILE A 739 -12.89 -5.87 22.43
C ILE A 739 -13.30 -5.16 23.75
N LEU A 740 -13.74 -3.90 23.65
CA LEU A 740 -14.21 -3.13 24.82
C LEU A 740 -15.40 -3.82 25.50
N GLU A 741 -16.37 -4.29 24.74
CA GLU A 741 -17.55 -5.02 25.25
C GLU A 741 -17.19 -6.30 26.03
N LYS A 742 -16.14 -7.01 25.57
CA LYS A 742 -15.73 -8.32 26.13
C LYS A 742 -14.61 -8.21 27.15
N THR A 743 -14.16 -7.01 27.47
CA THR A 743 -13.02 -6.81 28.39
C THR A 743 -13.42 -5.82 29.47
N MET A 744 -13.66 -6.33 30.65
CA MET A 744 -13.88 -5.49 31.85
C MET A 744 -12.52 -5.03 32.42
N ILE A 745 -12.51 -3.86 33.04
CA ILE A 745 -11.38 -3.35 33.82
C ILE A 745 -11.37 -4.04 35.17
#